data_bd9672795575da0fb1c162799859515b
#
_entry.id   bd9672795575da0fb1c162799859515b
#
_cell.length_a   1.000
_cell.length_b   1.000
_cell.length_c   1.000
_cell.angle_alpha   90.00
_cell.angle_beta   90.00
_cell.angle_gamma   90.00
#
_symmetry.space_group_name_H-M   'P 1'
#
loop_
_entity.id
_entity.type
_entity.pdbx_description
1 polymer ?
#
loop_
_entity_poly.entity_id
_entity_poly.type
_entity_poly.pdbx_seq_one_letter_code
_entity_poly.pdbx_strand_id
1 'polypeptide(L)'
;MRVRVRGLVQGVGFRPFVHREATARGLAGWVRNSAEGVVLEAEGERSSLEKFLDALENAPPAHATVIDMDISEIVRRGEDSFRILPSDVDGARTTTPAPDYAPCPECLAEFFNASNRRYLYPFINCTQCGPRFSIIEDLPYDRARTSMRRFAMCAQCQREYDDPQDRRFHAEPNACPVCGPQLALWNASGETLSMDHEALLTAAEALRTGAIVALKGIGGFHLLVDAQNEEAVTRLRARKRRPEKPFAVIFPTLATLHEACRVSAEEEALLTSPASPIVLLRRSGDTLASAVAPENPLLGAMLPYSPLHHLLMRELGFPVVATSGNVTDEPIAIDERDALRRLGDVADMFLVHNRQIVRPLDDSVARIVCGRELMLRCARGYAPASVAVAGVAAGVLALGGHLKTSIALTGEGRVTLGPHIGDLESVETREAHARTAQDMLSLGGARPRLVIRDLHPDYATSRTADDFGAPILAVQHHLAHVVACIVENGAEPPGLGVAWDGAGYGLDGTIWGGEFLLVTKSGWRRVAHLRSFPLPGGDTAAREPRRAALGLLYEAFGPDALAMTDLAPLAAFAPHERDALGVMLARGVNSPRTSSMGRLFDAFAALCGLRQRASYEGQAAAELEWAAADRAGGRAYPFPLRDPTNTDGACTMDWGEALKAALADLRRGEPAGIVSEAFHNGLAVAIVAMAEHIGERRVVLTGGCFQNARMLETTVGALRAAGFEPLWHRRVPPNDGGLSFGQAAWAAWGEAKERKTCA
;
A
#
# COMPACT_ATOMS: atom_id res chain seq x y z
N MET A 1 -5.14 -25.61 32.71
CA MET A 1 -4.45 -24.36 32.37
C MET A 1 -5.38 -23.40 31.64
N ARG A 2 -5.14 -22.09 31.74
CA ARG A 2 -5.77 -21.04 30.92
C ARG A 2 -4.72 -20.41 30.05
N VAL A 3 -5.03 -20.20 28.77
CA VAL A 3 -4.12 -19.57 27.80
C VAL A 3 -4.86 -18.39 27.17
N ARG A 4 -4.17 -17.27 27.10
CA ARG A 4 -4.58 -16.09 26.30
C ARG A 4 -3.63 -15.95 25.13
N VAL A 5 -4.17 -16.00 23.93
CA VAL A 5 -3.41 -15.90 22.68
C VAL A 5 -3.69 -14.56 22.04
N ARG A 6 -2.64 -13.76 21.81
CA ARG A 6 -2.69 -12.46 21.17
C ARG A 6 -2.06 -12.51 19.76
N GLY A 7 -2.55 -11.67 18.88
CA GLY A 7 -2.07 -11.59 17.51
C GLY A 7 -3.19 -11.56 16.48
N LEU A 8 -2.89 -11.99 15.24
CA LEU A 8 -3.88 -12.21 14.20
C LEU A 8 -4.47 -13.62 14.37
N VAL A 9 -5.45 -13.74 15.28
CA VAL A 9 -6.04 -15.03 15.71
C VAL A 9 -7.56 -15.07 15.57
N GLN A 10 -8.18 -14.03 15.02
CA GLN A 10 -9.62 -14.00 14.72
C GLN A 10 -9.85 -13.87 13.20
N GLY A 11 -10.89 -14.55 12.70
CA GLY A 11 -11.20 -14.58 11.27
C GLY A 11 -10.27 -15.44 10.41
N VAL A 12 -9.36 -16.19 11.02
CA VAL A 12 -8.34 -17.03 10.37
C VAL A 12 -8.48 -18.53 10.69
N GLY A 13 -9.63 -18.94 11.22
CA GLY A 13 -9.89 -20.34 11.57
C GLY A 13 -9.21 -20.81 12.86
N PHE A 14 -8.75 -19.90 13.72
CA PHE A 14 -8.00 -20.26 14.93
C PHE A 14 -8.85 -21.01 15.97
N ARG A 15 -10.10 -20.59 16.24
CA ARG A 15 -11.02 -21.33 17.16
C ARG A 15 -11.26 -22.76 16.68
N PRO A 16 -11.66 -23.03 15.42
CA PRO A 16 -11.73 -24.38 14.86
C PRO A 16 -10.44 -25.19 15.00
N PHE A 17 -9.28 -24.56 14.78
CA PHE A 17 -7.98 -25.20 14.93
C PHE A 17 -7.74 -25.63 16.39
N VAL A 18 -7.91 -24.72 17.36
CA VAL A 18 -7.77 -25.02 18.80
C VAL A 18 -8.68 -26.19 19.20
N HIS A 19 -9.94 -26.18 18.75
CA HIS A 19 -10.89 -27.25 19.02
C HIS A 19 -10.41 -28.61 18.49
N ARG A 20 -9.95 -28.68 17.23
CA ARG A 20 -9.42 -29.93 16.63
C ARG A 20 -8.18 -30.44 17.37
N GLU A 21 -7.22 -29.55 17.65
CA GLU A 21 -5.98 -29.90 18.34
C GLU A 21 -6.20 -30.41 19.76
N ALA A 22 -7.12 -29.77 20.49
CA ALA A 22 -7.48 -30.20 21.82
C ALA A 22 -8.21 -31.59 21.82
N THR A 23 -9.19 -31.74 20.92
CA THR A 23 -9.96 -32.98 20.76
C THR A 23 -9.05 -34.15 20.33
N ALA A 24 -8.15 -33.94 19.39
CA ALA A 24 -7.20 -34.97 18.93
C ALA A 24 -6.26 -35.46 20.03
N ARG A 25 -6.02 -34.65 21.08
CA ARG A 25 -5.17 -34.98 22.24
C ARG A 25 -5.95 -35.42 23.46
N GLY A 26 -7.28 -35.60 23.35
CA GLY A 26 -8.15 -35.99 24.45
C GLY A 26 -8.23 -34.96 25.58
N LEU A 27 -8.04 -33.65 25.24
CA LEU A 27 -8.18 -32.58 26.19
C LEU A 27 -9.66 -32.16 26.32
N ALA A 28 -10.08 -31.77 27.51
CA ALA A 28 -11.37 -31.17 27.79
C ALA A 28 -11.20 -29.66 28.06
N GLY A 29 -12.29 -28.90 27.93
CA GLY A 29 -12.26 -27.46 28.16
C GLY A 29 -13.01 -26.63 27.12
N TRP A 30 -12.53 -25.44 26.87
CA TRP A 30 -13.19 -24.53 25.92
C TRP A 30 -12.26 -23.50 25.30
N VAL A 31 -12.69 -22.95 24.15
CA VAL A 31 -12.05 -21.81 23.48
C VAL A 31 -13.13 -20.79 23.10
N ARG A 32 -12.80 -19.49 23.20
CA ARG A 32 -13.65 -18.39 22.73
C ARG A 32 -12.82 -17.21 22.20
N ASN A 33 -13.40 -16.43 21.31
CA ASN A 33 -12.87 -15.11 21.00
C ASN A 33 -13.13 -14.16 22.19
N SER A 34 -12.20 -13.24 22.40
CA SER A 34 -12.36 -12.14 23.33
C SER A 34 -11.92 -10.84 22.66
N ALA A 35 -12.19 -9.72 23.30
CA ALA A 35 -11.69 -8.42 22.85
C ALA A 35 -10.15 -8.39 22.76
N GLU A 36 -9.44 -9.21 23.56
CA GLU A 36 -7.97 -9.27 23.62
C GLU A 36 -7.34 -10.28 22.64
N GLY A 37 -8.12 -11.12 21.97
CA GLY A 37 -7.64 -12.20 21.10
C GLY A 37 -8.46 -13.46 21.27
N VAL A 38 -7.79 -14.58 21.57
CA VAL A 38 -8.45 -15.87 21.89
C VAL A 38 -8.09 -16.28 23.30
N VAL A 39 -9.10 -16.69 24.06
CA VAL A 39 -8.94 -17.25 25.42
C VAL A 39 -9.41 -18.69 25.39
N LEU A 40 -8.63 -19.57 26.02
CA LEU A 40 -8.99 -20.97 26.17
C LEU A 40 -8.65 -21.50 27.59
N GLU A 41 -9.37 -22.50 28.02
CA GLU A 41 -9.01 -23.35 29.15
C GLU A 41 -8.89 -24.79 28.64
N ALA A 42 -7.87 -25.50 29.08
CA ALA A 42 -7.64 -26.89 28.70
C ALA A 42 -7.26 -27.72 29.93
N GLU A 43 -7.86 -28.90 30.03
CA GLU A 43 -7.65 -29.89 31.09
C GLU A 43 -7.25 -31.23 30.45
N GLY A 44 -6.28 -31.91 31.04
CA GLY A 44 -5.81 -33.21 30.58
C GLY A 44 -4.46 -33.60 31.17
N GLU A 45 -3.84 -34.62 30.60
CA GLU A 45 -2.49 -35.03 30.99
C GLU A 45 -1.47 -33.96 30.62
N ARG A 46 -0.44 -33.80 31.47
CA ARG A 46 0.59 -32.77 31.28
C ARG A 46 1.29 -32.89 29.91
N SER A 47 1.62 -34.10 29.49
CA SER A 47 2.26 -34.37 28.19
C SER A 47 1.37 -33.96 27.00
N SER A 48 0.06 -34.13 27.09
CA SER A 48 -0.93 -33.70 26.09
C SER A 48 -1.06 -32.19 26.07
N LEU A 49 -1.05 -31.53 27.22
CA LEU A 49 -1.09 -30.07 27.34
C LEU A 49 0.17 -29.40 26.75
N GLU A 50 1.34 -29.97 27.02
CA GLU A 50 2.62 -29.46 26.46
C GLU A 50 2.65 -29.56 24.92
N LYS A 51 2.24 -30.70 24.33
CA LYS A 51 2.10 -30.88 22.89
C LYS A 51 1.05 -29.96 22.26
N PHE A 52 -0.01 -29.69 23.01
CA PHE A 52 -1.05 -28.76 22.56
C PHE A 52 -0.54 -27.32 22.51
N LEU A 53 0.19 -26.85 23.51
CA LEU A 53 0.82 -25.54 23.52
C LEU A 53 1.82 -25.37 22.35
N ASP A 54 2.69 -26.40 22.14
CA ASP A 54 3.61 -26.42 21.03
C ASP A 54 2.89 -26.29 19.68
N ALA A 55 1.77 -26.98 19.48
CA ALA A 55 0.98 -26.87 18.26
C ALA A 55 0.36 -25.46 18.09
N LEU A 56 -0.11 -24.82 19.16
CA LEU A 56 -0.65 -23.45 19.10
C LEU A 56 0.41 -22.42 18.70
N GLU A 57 1.64 -22.60 19.19
CA GLU A 57 2.76 -21.69 18.95
C GLU A 57 3.43 -21.91 17.59
N ASN A 58 3.75 -23.17 17.25
CA ASN A 58 4.63 -23.52 16.15
C ASN A 58 3.92 -24.02 14.88
N ALA A 59 2.63 -24.37 14.96
CA ALA A 59 1.84 -24.86 13.83
C ALA A 59 0.43 -24.22 13.73
N PRO A 60 0.30 -22.89 13.92
CA PRO A 60 -1.01 -22.23 13.79
C PRO A 60 -1.54 -22.28 12.35
N PRO A 61 -2.84 -22.01 12.11
CA PRO A 61 -3.36 -21.90 10.76
C PRO A 61 -2.57 -20.91 9.88
N ALA A 62 -2.49 -21.16 8.58
CA ALA A 62 -1.63 -20.45 7.63
C ALA A 62 -1.74 -18.91 7.66
N HIS A 63 -2.90 -18.38 8.05
CA HIS A 63 -3.13 -16.92 8.14
C HIS A 63 -3.09 -16.39 9.59
N ALA A 64 -2.91 -17.28 10.57
CA ALA A 64 -2.78 -16.86 11.95
C ALA A 64 -1.34 -16.43 12.25
N THR A 65 -1.20 -15.42 13.08
CA THR A 65 0.08 -15.00 13.65
C THR A 65 -0.09 -14.87 15.16
N VAL A 66 0.54 -15.78 15.90
CA VAL A 66 0.62 -15.70 17.35
C VAL A 66 1.79 -14.78 17.70
N ILE A 67 1.50 -13.68 18.39
CA ILE A 67 2.51 -12.71 18.83
C ILE A 67 2.95 -13.02 20.24
N ASP A 68 1.98 -13.41 21.11
CA ASP A 68 2.19 -13.64 22.53
C ASP A 68 1.19 -14.65 23.06
N MET A 69 1.63 -15.48 24.02
CA MET A 69 0.79 -16.41 24.76
C MET A 69 1.04 -16.26 26.28
N ASP A 70 0.01 -15.85 27.00
CA ASP A 70 0.02 -15.80 28.46
C ASP A 70 -0.62 -17.08 29.01
N ILE A 71 0.17 -17.88 29.72
CA ILE A 71 -0.24 -19.20 30.23
C ILE A 71 -0.29 -19.15 31.76
N SER A 72 -1.41 -19.55 32.34
CA SER A 72 -1.61 -19.65 33.77
C SER A 72 -2.19 -20.99 34.16
N GLU A 73 -1.71 -21.55 35.26
CA GLU A 73 -2.32 -22.73 35.88
C GLU A 73 -3.64 -22.37 36.57
N ILE A 74 -4.65 -23.21 36.38
CA ILE A 74 -5.96 -23.08 37.01
C ILE A 74 -6.38 -24.36 37.69
N VAL A 75 -7.27 -24.25 38.63
CA VAL A 75 -7.90 -25.41 39.29
C VAL A 75 -8.68 -26.19 38.24
N ARG A 76 -8.51 -27.51 38.22
CA ARG A 76 -9.27 -28.42 37.37
C ARG A 76 -10.76 -28.29 37.62
N ARG A 77 -11.55 -28.13 36.56
CA ARG A 77 -13.02 -27.98 36.65
C ARG A 77 -13.80 -29.25 36.39
N GLY A 78 -13.13 -30.27 35.79
CA GLY A 78 -13.75 -31.56 35.47
C GLY A 78 -14.61 -31.47 34.20
N GLU A 79 -14.18 -30.74 33.20
CA GLU A 79 -14.86 -30.67 31.88
C GLU A 79 -14.77 -32.05 31.19
N ASP A 80 -15.85 -32.46 30.50
CA ASP A 80 -15.96 -33.78 29.87
C ASP A 80 -15.59 -33.74 28.36
N SER A 81 -15.60 -32.56 27.75
CA SER A 81 -15.33 -32.38 26.32
C SER A 81 -14.73 -31.00 26.03
N PHE A 82 -14.19 -30.80 24.83
CA PHE A 82 -13.70 -29.50 24.41
C PHE A 82 -14.74 -28.77 23.56
N ARG A 83 -15.05 -27.51 23.87
CA ARG A 83 -16.14 -26.74 23.25
C ARG A 83 -15.70 -25.37 22.78
N ILE A 84 -16.36 -24.83 21.72
CA ILE A 84 -16.28 -23.43 21.38
C ILE A 84 -17.42 -22.67 22.06
N LEU A 85 -17.07 -21.70 22.89
CA LEU A 85 -18.05 -20.86 23.60
C LEU A 85 -18.32 -19.56 22.77
N PRO A 86 -19.49 -18.93 23.05
CA PRO A 86 -19.76 -17.58 22.53
C PRO A 86 -18.64 -16.61 22.89
N SER A 87 -18.41 -15.63 22.01
CA SER A 87 -17.37 -14.64 22.20
C SER A 87 -17.62 -13.74 23.39
N ASP A 88 -16.56 -13.37 24.10
CA ASP A 88 -16.56 -12.42 25.19
C ASP A 88 -16.31 -11.01 24.66
N VAL A 89 -17.16 -10.08 25.01
CA VAL A 89 -17.10 -8.69 24.54
C VAL A 89 -16.42 -7.76 25.53
N ASP A 90 -16.18 -8.24 26.74
CA ASP A 90 -15.57 -7.46 27.81
C ASP A 90 -14.04 -7.47 27.67
N GLY A 91 -13.41 -6.38 28.11
CA GLY A 91 -11.96 -6.22 28.11
C GLY A 91 -11.41 -5.25 27.06
N ALA A 92 -10.10 -5.03 27.12
CA ALA A 92 -9.39 -4.15 26.18
C ALA A 92 -9.33 -4.79 24.78
N ARG A 93 -9.69 -4.03 23.75
CA ARG A 93 -9.62 -4.51 22.35
C ARG A 93 -8.20 -4.47 21.84
N THR A 94 -7.49 -5.60 21.92
CA THR A 94 -6.10 -5.71 21.48
C THR A 94 -5.91 -6.56 20.21
N THR A 95 -6.97 -7.14 19.67
CA THR A 95 -6.90 -7.94 18.44
C THR A 95 -6.96 -7.05 17.19
N THR A 96 -6.32 -7.50 16.12
CA THR A 96 -6.38 -6.83 14.79
C THR A 96 -7.29 -7.67 13.89
N PRO A 97 -8.24 -7.05 13.15
CA PRO A 97 -9.01 -7.77 12.15
C PRO A 97 -8.11 -8.34 11.06
N ALA A 98 -8.45 -9.53 10.56
CA ALA A 98 -7.76 -10.12 9.42
C ALA A 98 -8.07 -9.33 8.14
N PRO A 99 -7.13 -9.20 7.18
CA PRO A 99 -7.41 -8.69 5.84
C PRO A 99 -8.31 -9.65 5.05
N ASP A 100 -8.85 -9.17 3.94
CA ASP A 100 -9.61 -10.00 3.00
C ASP A 100 -8.67 -10.91 2.21
N TYR A 101 -9.02 -12.20 2.07
CA TYR A 101 -8.21 -13.20 1.39
C TYR A 101 -8.88 -13.72 0.11
N ALA A 102 -8.08 -13.97 -0.90
CA ALA A 102 -8.50 -14.65 -2.12
C ALA A 102 -9.05 -16.06 -1.82
N PRO A 103 -9.90 -16.65 -2.70
CA PRO A 103 -10.43 -18.00 -2.52
C PRO A 103 -9.31 -19.03 -2.40
N CYS A 104 -9.41 -19.92 -1.43
CA CYS A 104 -8.49 -21.04 -1.30
C CYS A 104 -8.76 -22.12 -2.38
N PRO A 105 -7.76 -22.98 -2.69
CA PRO A 105 -7.91 -24.01 -3.73
C PRO A 105 -9.13 -24.92 -3.53
N GLU A 106 -9.44 -25.29 -2.29
CA GLU A 106 -10.57 -26.14 -1.96
C GLU A 106 -11.92 -25.43 -2.23
N CYS A 107 -12.02 -24.13 -1.93
CA CYS A 107 -13.21 -23.35 -2.28
C CYS A 107 -13.37 -23.22 -3.79
N LEU A 108 -12.29 -23.06 -4.54
CA LEU A 108 -12.32 -23.06 -6.00
C LEU A 108 -12.70 -24.43 -6.58
N ALA A 109 -12.21 -25.53 -6.01
CA ALA A 109 -12.58 -26.87 -6.40
C ALA A 109 -14.10 -27.11 -6.21
N GLU A 110 -14.64 -26.74 -5.06
CA GLU A 110 -16.09 -26.81 -4.81
C GLU A 110 -16.89 -25.88 -5.73
N PHE A 111 -16.39 -24.68 -5.98
CA PHE A 111 -17.02 -23.67 -6.80
C PHE A 111 -17.22 -24.11 -8.25
N PHE A 112 -16.27 -24.88 -8.80
CA PHE A 112 -16.35 -25.40 -10.15
C PHE A 112 -16.86 -26.84 -10.25
N ASN A 113 -17.25 -27.47 -9.14
CA ASN A 113 -17.83 -28.80 -9.11
C ASN A 113 -19.35 -28.75 -9.29
N ALA A 114 -19.85 -29.23 -10.44
CA ALA A 114 -21.28 -29.23 -10.74
C ALA A 114 -22.17 -30.03 -9.77
N SER A 115 -21.57 -30.96 -8.98
CA SER A 115 -22.27 -31.70 -7.94
C SER A 115 -22.35 -30.97 -6.62
N ASN A 116 -21.62 -29.86 -6.44
CA ASN A 116 -21.62 -29.08 -5.21
C ASN A 116 -22.79 -28.09 -5.18
N ARG A 117 -23.46 -27.96 -4.04
CA ARG A 117 -24.59 -27.02 -3.87
C ARG A 117 -24.21 -25.55 -4.02
N ARG A 118 -22.90 -25.21 -4.02
CA ARG A 118 -22.34 -23.88 -4.27
C ARG A 118 -21.70 -23.76 -5.66
N TYR A 119 -22.05 -24.67 -6.57
CA TYR A 119 -21.60 -24.60 -7.96
C TYR A 119 -21.89 -23.22 -8.54
N LEU A 120 -20.86 -22.53 -9.05
CA LEU A 120 -20.91 -21.17 -9.61
C LEU A 120 -21.51 -20.10 -8.67
N TYR A 121 -21.50 -20.31 -7.36
CA TYR A 121 -21.99 -19.32 -6.41
C TYR A 121 -20.90 -18.27 -6.07
N PRO A 122 -21.03 -16.99 -6.51
CA PRO A 122 -19.95 -16.01 -6.50
C PRO A 122 -19.57 -15.47 -5.11
N PHE A 123 -20.15 -16.02 -4.04
CA PHE A 123 -19.85 -15.64 -2.65
C PHE A 123 -19.41 -16.84 -1.79
N ILE A 124 -18.95 -17.94 -2.44
CA ILE A 124 -18.40 -19.09 -1.72
C ILE A 124 -17.15 -18.68 -0.92
N ASN A 125 -17.02 -19.22 0.29
CA ASN A 125 -15.90 -19.00 1.18
C ASN A 125 -15.82 -20.11 2.26
N CYS A 126 -14.76 -20.05 3.07
CA CYS A 126 -14.60 -20.89 4.27
C CYS A 126 -13.86 -20.12 5.38
N THR A 127 -13.39 -20.81 6.41
CA THR A 127 -12.61 -20.20 7.49
C THR A 127 -11.25 -19.65 7.05
N GLN A 128 -10.71 -20.14 5.91
CA GLN A 128 -9.38 -19.77 5.41
C GLN A 128 -9.40 -18.66 4.33
N CYS A 129 -10.54 -18.34 3.74
CA CYS A 129 -10.62 -17.42 2.59
C CYS A 129 -11.88 -16.55 2.61
N GLY A 130 -11.93 -15.55 1.73
CA GLY A 130 -13.06 -14.64 1.57
C GLY A 130 -12.95 -13.34 2.38
N PRO A 131 -14.04 -12.56 2.44
CA PRO A 131 -14.02 -11.24 3.05
C PRO A 131 -13.87 -11.29 4.58
N ARG A 132 -13.17 -10.31 5.13
CA ARG A 132 -12.94 -10.10 6.56
C ARG A 132 -13.07 -8.62 6.91
N PHE A 133 -12.02 -7.82 6.62
CA PHE A 133 -11.99 -6.39 6.95
C PHE A 133 -13.06 -5.59 6.22
N SER A 134 -13.37 -5.95 4.99
CA SER A 134 -14.41 -5.28 4.18
C SER A 134 -15.82 -5.46 4.72
N ILE A 135 -16.09 -6.52 5.51
CA ILE A 135 -17.43 -6.83 6.03
C ILE A 135 -17.60 -6.66 7.55
N ILE A 136 -16.51 -6.52 8.30
CA ILE A 136 -16.57 -6.41 9.76
C ILE A 136 -17.17 -5.07 10.18
N GLU A 137 -18.12 -5.08 11.12
CA GLU A 137 -18.70 -3.88 11.73
C GLU A 137 -18.06 -3.59 13.08
N ASP A 138 -17.80 -4.63 13.88
CA ASP A 138 -17.21 -4.52 15.21
C ASP A 138 -16.47 -5.81 15.61
N LEU A 139 -15.67 -5.75 16.69
CA LEU A 139 -14.97 -6.89 17.31
C LEU A 139 -15.69 -7.34 18.60
N PRO A 140 -15.57 -8.62 18.99
CA PRO A 140 -14.89 -9.76 18.33
C PRO A 140 -15.51 -10.14 16.98
N TYR A 141 -14.70 -10.77 16.09
CA TYR A 141 -15.15 -11.19 14.77
C TYR A 141 -16.14 -12.35 14.85
N ASP A 142 -17.44 -12.02 14.80
CA ASP A 142 -18.56 -12.95 14.76
C ASP A 142 -19.59 -12.48 13.73
N ARG A 143 -20.37 -13.41 13.13
CA ARG A 143 -21.34 -13.10 12.08
C ARG A 143 -22.30 -11.95 12.44
N ALA A 144 -22.79 -11.91 13.68
CA ALA A 144 -23.68 -10.86 14.17
C ALA A 144 -23.06 -9.44 14.12
N ARG A 145 -21.73 -9.36 14.02
CA ARG A 145 -20.93 -8.12 13.95
C ARG A 145 -20.31 -7.90 12.59
N THR A 146 -20.90 -8.49 11.56
CA THR A 146 -20.50 -8.30 10.16
C THR A 146 -21.73 -7.93 9.32
N SER A 147 -21.52 -7.41 8.12
CA SER A 147 -22.61 -7.15 7.17
C SER A 147 -23.38 -8.44 6.78
N MET A 148 -22.80 -9.62 7.07
CA MET A 148 -23.46 -10.91 6.84
C MET A 148 -24.61 -11.23 7.82
N ARG A 149 -24.78 -10.48 8.91
CA ARG A 149 -25.93 -10.60 9.85
C ARG A 149 -27.28 -10.46 9.15
N ARG A 150 -27.31 -9.76 8.00
CA ARG A 150 -28.52 -9.56 7.19
C ARG A 150 -28.97 -10.83 6.43
N PHE A 151 -28.10 -11.84 6.35
CA PHE A 151 -28.32 -13.09 5.64
C PHE A 151 -28.44 -14.23 6.63
N ALA A 152 -29.70 -14.55 7.05
CA ALA A 152 -29.97 -15.69 7.92
C ALA A 152 -29.56 -17.00 7.22
N MET A 153 -28.76 -17.83 7.88
CA MET A 153 -28.33 -19.11 7.31
C MET A 153 -29.51 -20.06 7.14
N CYS A 154 -29.57 -20.74 6.01
CA CYS A 154 -30.48 -21.87 5.83
C CYS A 154 -30.03 -23.06 6.68
N ALA A 155 -30.91 -24.04 6.88
CA ALA A 155 -30.63 -25.20 7.74
C ALA A 155 -29.36 -25.98 7.34
N GLN A 156 -29.02 -26.02 6.04
CA GLN A 156 -27.80 -26.68 5.56
C GLN A 156 -26.55 -25.85 5.91
N CYS A 157 -26.56 -24.53 5.67
CA CYS A 157 -25.44 -23.66 6.06
C CYS A 157 -25.25 -23.61 7.56
N GLN A 158 -26.34 -23.68 8.35
CA GLN A 158 -26.26 -23.73 9.81
C GLN A 158 -25.58 -25.03 10.28
N ARG A 159 -25.95 -26.19 9.71
CA ARG A 159 -25.29 -27.47 10.05
C ARG A 159 -23.79 -27.43 9.76
N GLU A 160 -23.37 -26.93 8.59
CA GLU A 160 -21.94 -26.77 8.28
C GLU A 160 -21.23 -25.80 9.22
N TYR A 161 -21.92 -24.76 9.66
CA TYR A 161 -21.40 -23.78 10.62
C TYR A 161 -21.22 -24.38 12.02
N ASP A 162 -22.07 -25.30 12.42
CA ASP A 162 -22.08 -25.93 13.74
C ASP A 162 -21.29 -27.25 13.80
N ASP A 163 -20.95 -27.86 12.65
CA ASP A 163 -20.22 -29.13 12.57
C ASP A 163 -18.70 -28.93 12.68
N PRO A 164 -18.04 -29.40 13.76
CA PRO A 164 -16.59 -29.31 13.92
C PRO A 164 -15.77 -30.01 12.83
N GLN A 165 -16.36 -30.95 12.08
CA GLN A 165 -15.68 -31.64 10.97
C GLN A 165 -15.79 -30.89 9.64
N ASP A 166 -16.70 -29.92 9.54
CA ASP A 166 -16.85 -29.13 8.32
C ASP A 166 -15.81 -28.01 8.25
N ARG A 167 -15.29 -27.77 7.05
CA ARG A 167 -14.34 -26.67 6.79
C ARG A 167 -14.94 -25.26 6.92
N ARG A 168 -16.27 -25.16 7.07
CA ARG A 168 -17.03 -23.95 7.36
C ARG A 168 -17.44 -23.82 8.82
N PHE A 169 -16.92 -24.70 9.68
CA PHE A 169 -17.14 -24.61 11.11
C PHE A 169 -16.74 -23.22 11.64
N HIS A 170 -17.72 -22.45 12.14
CA HIS A 170 -17.52 -21.05 12.52
C HIS A 170 -16.92 -20.15 11.43
N ALA A 171 -17.27 -20.40 10.15
CA ALA A 171 -16.97 -19.47 9.07
C ALA A 171 -18.03 -18.36 9.02
N GLU A 172 -17.74 -17.21 9.57
CA GLU A 172 -18.71 -16.12 9.75
C GLU A 172 -19.37 -15.63 8.44
N PRO A 173 -18.65 -15.61 7.28
CA PRO A 173 -19.27 -15.25 6.01
C PRO A 173 -19.96 -16.43 5.29
N ASN A 174 -20.11 -17.62 5.92
CA ASN A 174 -20.74 -18.79 5.29
C ASN A 174 -22.11 -18.47 4.69
N ALA A 175 -22.33 -18.88 3.43
CA ALA A 175 -23.55 -18.68 2.67
C ALA A 175 -23.67 -19.67 1.50
N CYS A 176 -24.85 -19.73 0.88
CA CYS A 176 -25.11 -20.46 -0.35
C CYS A 176 -26.11 -19.68 -1.22
N PRO A 177 -26.41 -20.12 -2.46
CA PRO A 177 -27.37 -19.43 -3.33
C PRO A 177 -28.76 -19.19 -2.70
N VAL A 178 -29.17 -20.04 -1.75
CA VAL A 178 -30.50 -19.95 -1.10
C VAL A 178 -30.54 -18.87 -0.02
N CYS A 179 -29.45 -18.68 0.75
CA CYS A 179 -29.48 -17.84 1.95
C CYS A 179 -28.46 -16.69 1.93
N GLY A 180 -27.64 -16.59 0.93
CA GLY A 180 -26.58 -15.59 0.86
C GLY A 180 -26.83 -14.46 -0.12
N PRO A 181 -25.80 -13.65 -0.37
CA PRO A 181 -25.84 -12.55 -1.33
C PRO A 181 -26.19 -13.03 -2.75
N GLN A 182 -26.81 -12.13 -3.52
CA GLN A 182 -27.24 -12.35 -4.89
C GLN A 182 -26.70 -11.25 -5.81
N LEU A 183 -26.50 -11.57 -7.08
CA LEU A 183 -26.09 -10.64 -8.13
C LEU A 183 -27.31 -10.01 -8.80
N ALA A 184 -27.12 -8.77 -9.31
CA ALA A 184 -28.02 -8.12 -10.23
C ALA A 184 -27.20 -7.32 -11.25
N LEU A 185 -27.67 -7.27 -12.48
CA LEU A 185 -27.16 -6.37 -13.50
C LEU A 185 -28.13 -5.20 -13.67
N TRP A 186 -27.62 -3.99 -13.54
CA TRP A 186 -28.38 -2.76 -13.75
C TRP A 186 -27.89 -2.03 -15.00
N ASN A 187 -28.79 -1.33 -15.66
CA ASN A 187 -28.42 -0.34 -16.66
C ASN A 187 -27.94 0.97 -16.00
N ALA A 188 -27.53 1.96 -16.79
CA ALA A 188 -27.07 3.26 -16.30
C ALA A 188 -28.18 4.10 -15.60
N SER A 189 -29.46 3.73 -15.74
CA SER A 189 -30.57 4.35 -15.00
C SER A 189 -30.91 3.64 -13.68
N GLY A 190 -30.22 2.52 -13.37
CA GLY A 190 -30.43 1.74 -12.15
C GLY A 190 -31.57 0.72 -12.24
N GLU A 191 -32.10 0.45 -13.44
CA GLU A 191 -33.09 -0.60 -13.66
C GLU A 191 -32.41 -1.96 -13.75
N THR A 192 -32.99 -2.96 -13.07
CA THR A 192 -32.48 -4.33 -13.11
C THR A 192 -32.81 -5.00 -14.45
N LEU A 193 -31.77 -5.42 -15.16
CA LEU A 193 -31.86 -6.12 -16.44
C LEU A 193 -31.95 -7.64 -16.26
N SER A 194 -31.14 -8.19 -15.33
CA SER A 194 -31.09 -9.64 -15.07
C SER A 194 -30.54 -9.88 -13.65
N MET A 195 -30.69 -11.13 -13.15
CA MET A 195 -30.32 -11.53 -11.80
C MET A 195 -29.37 -12.73 -11.82
N ASP A 196 -28.62 -12.92 -10.74
CA ASP A 196 -27.77 -14.08 -10.45
C ASP A 196 -26.82 -14.47 -11.59
N HIS A 197 -26.85 -15.71 -12.05
CA HIS A 197 -25.93 -16.19 -13.08
C HIS A 197 -26.20 -15.54 -14.46
N GLU A 198 -27.44 -15.23 -14.77
CA GLU A 198 -27.81 -14.51 -16.01
C GLU A 198 -27.23 -13.07 -15.99
N ALA A 199 -27.23 -12.41 -14.84
CA ALA A 199 -26.61 -11.10 -14.67
C ALA A 199 -25.12 -11.11 -15.03
N LEU A 200 -24.42 -12.16 -14.61
CA LEU A 200 -23.01 -12.32 -14.95
C LEU A 200 -22.78 -12.60 -16.43
N LEU A 201 -23.58 -13.48 -17.04
CA LEU A 201 -23.47 -13.80 -18.48
C LEU A 201 -23.76 -12.57 -19.35
N THR A 202 -24.78 -11.79 -19.00
CA THR A 202 -25.13 -10.56 -19.72
C THR A 202 -24.01 -9.51 -19.55
N ALA A 203 -23.41 -9.38 -18.36
CA ALA A 203 -22.26 -8.49 -18.14
C ALA A 203 -21.03 -8.95 -18.94
N ALA A 204 -20.77 -10.26 -19.03
CA ALA A 204 -19.69 -10.81 -19.84
C ALA A 204 -19.90 -10.52 -21.34
N GLU A 205 -21.12 -10.66 -21.85
CA GLU A 205 -21.42 -10.32 -23.24
C GLU A 205 -21.27 -8.81 -23.51
N ALA A 206 -21.68 -7.97 -22.58
CA ALA A 206 -21.46 -6.54 -22.68
C ALA A 206 -19.94 -6.19 -22.77
N LEU A 207 -19.09 -6.84 -21.97
CA LEU A 207 -17.64 -6.69 -22.06
C LEU A 207 -17.08 -7.14 -23.41
N ARG A 208 -17.55 -8.27 -23.97
CA ARG A 208 -17.15 -8.76 -25.31
C ARG A 208 -17.50 -7.76 -26.41
N THR A 209 -18.60 -7.06 -26.27
CA THR A 209 -19.02 -6.01 -27.21
C THR A 209 -18.40 -4.66 -26.94
N GLY A 210 -17.46 -4.59 -25.99
CA GLY A 210 -16.67 -3.40 -25.65
C GLY A 210 -17.34 -2.43 -24.68
N ALA A 211 -18.41 -2.80 -23.99
CA ALA A 211 -19.02 -1.95 -22.97
C ALA A 211 -18.12 -1.77 -21.74
N ILE A 212 -18.30 -0.67 -21.00
CA ILE A 212 -17.69 -0.42 -19.72
C ILE A 212 -18.63 -0.93 -18.63
N VAL A 213 -18.20 -1.92 -17.85
CA VAL A 213 -18.98 -2.51 -16.76
C VAL A 213 -18.42 -2.09 -15.41
N ALA A 214 -19.24 -1.48 -14.56
CA ALA A 214 -18.93 -1.25 -13.16
C ALA A 214 -19.28 -2.50 -12.35
N LEU A 215 -18.28 -3.21 -11.83
CA LEU A 215 -18.44 -4.42 -11.03
C LEU A 215 -18.23 -4.12 -9.56
N LYS A 216 -19.19 -4.46 -8.70
CA LYS A 216 -19.03 -4.41 -7.25
C LYS A 216 -18.18 -5.58 -6.77
N GLY A 217 -16.94 -5.30 -6.32
CA GLY A 217 -15.99 -6.29 -5.83
C GLY A 217 -16.11 -6.56 -4.31
N ILE A 218 -14.99 -6.91 -3.68
CA ILE A 218 -14.91 -7.14 -2.23
C ILE A 218 -14.80 -5.81 -1.47
N GLY A 219 -13.90 -4.92 -1.90
CA GLY A 219 -13.58 -3.67 -1.22
C GLY A 219 -14.16 -2.42 -1.87
N GLY A 220 -14.78 -2.53 -3.03
CA GLY A 220 -15.34 -1.41 -3.78
C GLY A 220 -15.66 -1.81 -5.21
N PHE A 221 -16.07 -0.83 -6.02
CA PHE A 221 -16.36 -1.02 -7.44
C PHE A 221 -15.09 -0.99 -8.28
N HIS A 222 -15.09 -1.80 -9.36
CA HIS A 222 -14.13 -1.71 -10.46
C HIS A 222 -14.85 -1.30 -11.74
N LEU A 223 -14.16 -0.51 -12.56
CA LEU A 223 -14.54 -0.28 -13.95
C LEU A 223 -13.75 -1.26 -14.82
N LEU A 224 -14.47 -2.10 -15.55
CA LEU A 224 -13.93 -3.16 -16.40
C LEU A 224 -14.19 -2.86 -17.88
N VAL A 225 -13.19 -3.15 -18.72
CA VAL A 225 -13.31 -3.22 -20.19
C VAL A 225 -12.38 -4.30 -20.72
N ASP A 226 -12.64 -4.81 -21.92
CA ASP A 226 -11.72 -5.69 -22.63
C ASP A 226 -10.36 -5.01 -22.81
N ALA A 227 -9.30 -5.58 -22.22
CA ALA A 227 -7.95 -5.03 -22.27
C ALA A 227 -7.28 -5.16 -23.64
N GLN A 228 -7.84 -5.92 -24.57
CA GLN A 228 -7.37 -6.07 -25.94
C GLN A 228 -8.06 -5.11 -26.92
N ASN A 229 -9.17 -4.49 -26.50
CA ASN A 229 -9.96 -3.57 -27.32
C ASN A 229 -9.50 -2.12 -27.13
N GLU A 230 -8.69 -1.61 -28.09
CA GLU A 230 -8.13 -0.26 -28.04
C GLU A 230 -9.20 0.84 -27.95
N GLU A 231 -10.33 0.69 -28.65
CA GLU A 231 -11.42 1.66 -28.64
C GLU A 231 -12.12 1.70 -27.27
N ALA A 232 -12.39 0.54 -26.66
CA ALA A 232 -13.02 0.44 -25.35
C ALA A 232 -12.11 1.02 -24.25
N VAL A 233 -10.81 0.73 -24.27
CA VAL A 233 -9.83 1.27 -23.31
C VAL A 233 -9.70 2.78 -23.48
N THR A 234 -9.62 3.29 -24.70
CA THR A 234 -9.55 4.74 -24.99
C THR A 234 -10.81 5.45 -24.51
N ARG A 235 -11.99 4.87 -24.72
CA ARG A 235 -13.26 5.41 -24.24
C ARG A 235 -13.32 5.46 -22.72
N LEU A 236 -12.83 4.41 -22.02
CA LEU A 236 -12.73 4.41 -20.57
C LEU A 236 -11.80 5.53 -20.08
N ARG A 237 -10.64 5.74 -20.73
CA ARG A 237 -9.72 6.85 -20.41
C ARG A 237 -10.40 8.21 -20.52
N ALA A 238 -11.12 8.44 -21.61
CA ALA A 238 -11.81 9.69 -21.85
C ALA A 238 -12.88 9.95 -20.78
N ARG A 239 -13.76 8.97 -20.52
CA ARG A 239 -14.84 9.11 -19.53
C ARG A 239 -14.32 9.24 -18.09
N LYS A 240 -13.26 8.49 -17.72
CA LYS A 240 -12.63 8.55 -16.40
C LYS A 240 -11.70 9.76 -16.23
N ARG A 241 -11.43 10.54 -17.30
CA ARG A 241 -10.48 11.66 -17.32
C ARG A 241 -9.07 11.24 -16.85
N ARG A 242 -8.62 10.08 -17.32
CA ARG A 242 -7.33 9.48 -16.96
C ARG A 242 -6.47 9.27 -18.22
N PRO A 243 -5.79 10.33 -18.73
CA PRO A 243 -5.16 10.30 -20.05
C PRO A 243 -4.03 9.26 -20.17
N GLU A 244 -3.09 9.20 -19.24
CA GLU A 244 -1.88 8.39 -19.37
C GLU A 244 -1.62 7.43 -18.21
N LYS A 245 -2.06 7.73 -16.98
CA LYS A 245 -1.80 6.86 -15.83
C LYS A 245 -2.21 5.42 -16.15
N PRO A 246 -1.30 4.41 -16.00
CA PRO A 246 -1.57 3.03 -16.39
C PRO A 246 -2.79 2.43 -15.72
N PHE A 247 -3.48 1.53 -16.42
CA PHE A 247 -4.52 0.67 -15.87
C PHE A 247 -3.91 -0.66 -15.43
N ALA A 248 -4.46 -1.24 -14.36
CA ALA A 248 -4.19 -2.62 -14.00
C ALA A 248 -5.06 -3.56 -14.85
N VAL A 249 -4.59 -4.80 -15.01
CA VAL A 249 -5.25 -5.84 -15.82
C VAL A 249 -5.44 -7.09 -14.98
N ILE A 250 -6.66 -7.65 -14.99
CA ILE A 250 -6.94 -9.00 -14.47
C ILE A 250 -6.77 -9.98 -15.63
N PHE A 251 -5.93 -10.98 -15.45
CA PHE A 251 -5.73 -12.07 -16.40
C PHE A 251 -6.53 -13.29 -15.99
N PRO A 252 -7.16 -14.04 -16.94
CA PRO A 252 -7.92 -15.26 -16.63
C PRO A 252 -7.09 -16.31 -15.90
N THR A 253 -5.83 -16.49 -16.33
CA THR A 253 -4.90 -17.50 -15.84
C THR A 253 -3.46 -17.01 -15.84
N LEU A 254 -2.57 -17.69 -15.12
CA LEU A 254 -1.13 -17.47 -15.23
C LEU A 254 -0.61 -17.68 -16.66
N ALA A 255 -1.17 -18.64 -17.40
CA ALA A 255 -0.75 -18.90 -18.78
C ALA A 255 -0.96 -17.68 -19.68
N THR A 256 -2.16 -17.07 -19.64
CA THR A 256 -2.45 -15.86 -20.42
C THR A 256 -1.64 -14.65 -19.94
N LEU A 257 -1.26 -14.62 -18.67
CA LEU A 257 -0.40 -13.56 -18.12
C LEU A 257 1.04 -13.71 -18.64
N HIS A 258 1.58 -14.94 -18.72
CA HIS A 258 2.92 -15.20 -19.29
C HIS A 258 3.04 -14.84 -20.77
N GLU A 259 1.92 -14.84 -21.53
CA GLU A 259 1.90 -14.36 -22.93
C GLU A 259 2.12 -12.83 -23.02
N ALA A 260 1.71 -12.07 -21.99
CA ALA A 260 1.74 -10.62 -21.96
C ALA A 260 2.93 -10.05 -21.14
N CYS A 261 3.48 -10.81 -20.21
CA CYS A 261 4.49 -10.35 -19.26
C CYS A 261 5.60 -11.38 -19.04
N ARG A 262 6.81 -10.87 -18.75
CA ARG A 262 7.87 -11.69 -18.14
C ARG A 262 7.59 -11.77 -16.65
N VAL A 263 7.60 -13.00 -16.10
CA VAL A 263 7.25 -13.26 -14.70
C VAL A 263 8.33 -14.12 -14.07
N SER A 264 8.93 -13.66 -12.97
CA SER A 264 9.85 -14.47 -12.15
C SER A 264 9.08 -15.39 -11.21
N ALA A 265 9.77 -16.34 -10.58
CA ALA A 265 9.16 -17.25 -9.62
C ALA A 265 8.62 -16.51 -8.37
N GLU A 266 9.31 -15.45 -7.94
CA GLU A 266 8.90 -14.61 -6.82
C GLU A 266 7.66 -13.76 -7.17
N GLU A 267 7.58 -13.25 -8.40
CA GLU A 267 6.41 -12.52 -8.89
C GLU A 267 5.20 -13.44 -9.04
N GLU A 268 5.40 -14.67 -9.53
CA GLU A 268 4.34 -15.68 -9.61
C GLU A 268 3.82 -16.08 -8.23
N ALA A 269 4.72 -16.28 -7.26
CA ALA A 269 4.36 -16.56 -5.88
C ALA A 269 3.56 -15.41 -5.24
N LEU A 270 3.90 -14.17 -5.59
CA LEU A 270 3.18 -12.99 -5.12
C LEU A 270 1.79 -12.88 -5.75
N LEU A 271 1.66 -13.08 -7.06
CA LEU A 271 0.39 -13.08 -7.79
C LEU A 271 -0.59 -14.13 -7.29
N THR A 272 -0.09 -15.33 -6.94
CA THR A 272 -0.88 -16.46 -6.46
C THR A 272 -1.05 -16.50 -4.93
N SER A 273 -0.48 -15.54 -4.23
CA SER A 273 -0.61 -15.44 -2.77
C SER A 273 -2.07 -15.18 -2.35
N PRO A 274 -2.46 -15.52 -1.11
CA PRO A 274 -3.79 -15.21 -0.59
C PRO A 274 -4.15 -13.72 -0.61
N ALA A 275 -3.16 -12.83 -0.60
CA ALA A 275 -3.35 -11.39 -0.71
C ALA A 275 -3.68 -10.95 -2.15
N SER A 276 -3.16 -11.66 -3.15
CA SER A 276 -3.45 -11.47 -4.57
C SER A 276 -3.38 -9.99 -5.02
N PRO A 277 -2.23 -9.31 -4.84
CA PRO A 277 -2.10 -7.88 -5.17
C PRO A 277 -2.00 -7.66 -6.68
N ILE A 278 -2.07 -6.38 -7.08
CA ILE A 278 -1.55 -5.95 -8.38
C ILE A 278 -0.01 -5.99 -8.29
N VAL A 279 0.61 -6.76 -9.19
CA VAL A 279 2.07 -6.85 -9.30
C VAL A 279 2.54 -6.10 -10.53
N LEU A 280 3.54 -5.21 -10.38
CA LEU A 280 4.14 -4.52 -11.51
C LEU A 280 5.13 -5.45 -12.21
N LEU A 281 4.79 -5.87 -13.43
CA LEU A 281 5.53 -6.82 -14.25
C LEU A 281 6.07 -6.18 -15.52
N ARG A 282 7.18 -6.68 -16.04
CA ARG A 282 7.71 -6.25 -17.33
C ARG A 282 6.88 -6.82 -18.47
N ARG A 283 6.37 -5.93 -19.34
CA ARG A 283 5.62 -6.34 -20.54
C ARG A 283 6.50 -7.15 -21.49
N SER A 284 5.88 -8.15 -22.12
CA SER A 284 6.44 -8.91 -23.23
C SER A 284 5.32 -9.17 -24.25
N GLY A 285 5.51 -8.77 -25.50
CA GLY A 285 4.49 -8.93 -26.54
C GLY A 285 3.45 -7.80 -26.61
N ASP A 286 2.58 -7.90 -27.63
CA ASP A 286 1.61 -6.88 -28.04
C ASP A 286 0.17 -7.40 -27.96
N THR A 287 -0.13 -8.25 -26.97
CA THR A 287 -1.46 -8.87 -26.81
C THR A 287 -2.50 -7.93 -26.23
N LEU A 288 -2.08 -6.82 -25.66
CA LEU A 288 -2.96 -5.83 -25.01
C LEU A 288 -2.99 -4.53 -25.82
N ALA A 289 -4.12 -3.84 -25.76
CA ALA A 289 -4.29 -2.50 -26.28
C ALA A 289 -3.19 -1.54 -25.78
N SER A 290 -2.66 -0.71 -26.66
CA SER A 290 -1.59 0.24 -26.33
C SER A 290 -2.05 1.24 -25.25
N ALA A 291 -3.33 1.61 -25.32
CA ALA A 291 -3.96 2.50 -24.36
C ALA A 291 -4.08 1.92 -22.94
N VAL A 292 -3.77 0.66 -22.66
CA VAL A 292 -3.76 0.10 -21.28
C VAL A 292 -2.65 0.72 -20.44
N ALA A 293 -1.47 0.88 -21.01
CA ALA A 293 -0.31 1.47 -20.34
C ALA A 293 0.57 2.19 -21.39
N PRO A 294 0.19 3.41 -21.82
CA PRO A 294 0.87 4.12 -22.88
C PRO A 294 2.35 4.31 -22.55
N GLU A 295 3.23 3.90 -23.49
CA GLU A 295 4.70 4.03 -23.40
C GLU A 295 5.35 3.44 -22.14
N ASN A 296 4.57 2.69 -21.32
CA ASN A 296 5.05 2.09 -20.07
C ASN A 296 5.52 0.66 -20.32
N PRO A 297 6.81 0.34 -20.05
CA PRO A 297 7.31 -1.04 -20.16
C PRO A 297 6.83 -1.96 -19.03
N LEU A 298 6.17 -1.41 -18.00
CA LEU A 298 5.59 -2.16 -16.91
C LEU A 298 4.07 -2.21 -17.02
N LEU A 299 3.51 -3.32 -16.61
CA LEU A 299 2.08 -3.56 -16.50
C LEU A 299 1.72 -3.92 -15.05
N GLY A 300 0.70 -3.27 -14.50
CA GLY A 300 0.08 -3.74 -13.26
C GLY A 300 -0.82 -4.94 -13.59
N ALA A 301 -0.42 -6.12 -13.20
CA ALA A 301 -1.15 -7.36 -13.47
C ALA A 301 -1.64 -8.01 -12.18
N MET A 302 -2.80 -8.64 -12.21
CA MET A 302 -3.35 -9.44 -11.12
C MET A 302 -4.14 -10.63 -11.64
N LEU A 303 -4.34 -11.62 -10.77
CA LEU A 303 -5.23 -12.77 -11.00
C LEU A 303 -6.59 -12.53 -10.33
N PRO A 304 -7.64 -13.31 -10.67
CA PRO A 304 -8.92 -13.25 -9.99
C PRO A 304 -8.75 -13.51 -8.49
N TYR A 305 -9.24 -12.61 -7.66
CA TYR A 305 -9.08 -12.66 -6.20
C TYR A 305 -10.41 -12.80 -5.43
N SER A 306 -11.51 -12.97 -6.14
CA SER A 306 -12.80 -13.31 -5.55
C SER A 306 -13.50 -14.35 -6.42
N PRO A 307 -14.44 -15.15 -5.87
CA PRO A 307 -15.19 -16.11 -6.68
C PRO A 307 -15.91 -15.45 -7.87
N LEU A 308 -16.41 -14.21 -7.66
CA LEU A 308 -17.04 -13.43 -8.74
C LEU A 308 -16.06 -13.14 -9.88
N HIS A 309 -14.83 -12.71 -9.56
CA HIS A 309 -13.79 -12.47 -10.58
C HIS A 309 -13.40 -13.79 -11.28
N HIS A 310 -13.23 -14.89 -10.54
CA HIS A 310 -12.96 -16.20 -11.14
C HIS A 310 -14.03 -16.64 -12.13
N LEU A 311 -15.30 -16.41 -11.79
CA LEU A 311 -16.41 -16.76 -12.67
C LEU A 311 -16.43 -15.90 -13.92
N LEU A 312 -16.31 -14.58 -13.76
CA LEU A 312 -16.29 -13.63 -14.87
C LEU A 312 -15.10 -13.90 -15.80
N MET A 313 -13.90 -14.07 -15.27
CA MET A 313 -12.69 -14.29 -16.07
C MET A 313 -12.70 -15.65 -16.78
N ARG A 314 -13.29 -16.69 -16.17
CA ARG A 314 -13.51 -17.97 -16.84
C ARG A 314 -14.50 -17.84 -18.00
N GLU A 315 -15.57 -17.07 -17.84
CA GLU A 315 -16.57 -16.83 -18.87
C GLU A 315 -15.99 -16.01 -20.03
N LEU A 316 -15.19 -15.00 -19.74
CA LEU A 316 -14.58 -14.13 -20.75
C LEU A 316 -13.46 -14.82 -21.54
N GLY A 317 -12.53 -15.49 -20.87
CA GLY A 317 -11.37 -16.14 -21.47
C GLY A 317 -10.27 -15.20 -21.95
N PHE A 318 -10.40 -13.89 -21.77
CA PHE A 318 -9.43 -12.86 -22.18
C PHE A 318 -9.16 -11.85 -21.02
N PRO A 319 -8.04 -11.12 -21.05
CA PRO A 319 -7.71 -10.16 -20.00
C PRO A 319 -8.60 -8.91 -20.04
N VAL A 320 -8.94 -8.37 -18.87
CA VAL A 320 -9.72 -7.14 -18.73
C VAL A 320 -8.95 -6.08 -17.95
N VAL A 321 -9.08 -4.83 -18.39
CA VAL A 321 -8.72 -3.69 -17.54
C VAL A 321 -9.57 -3.73 -16.28
N ALA A 322 -8.95 -3.50 -15.13
CA ALA A 322 -9.65 -3.29 -13.88
C ALA A 322 -9.07 -2.04 -13.20
N THR A 323 -9.86 -1.00 -13.13
CA THR A 323 -9.49 0.23 -12.44
C THR A 323 -10.52 0.56 -11.36
N SER A 324 -10.11 1.22 -10.28
CA SER A 324 -11.00 1.60 -9.18
C SER A 324 -12.25 2.34 -9.68
N GLY A 325 -13.41 1.98 -9.12
CA GLY A 325 -14.69 2.60 -9.41
C GLY A 325 -14.84 3.94 -8.70
N ASN A 326 -14.14 4.95 -9.21
CA ASN A 326 -14.17 6.32 -8.75
C ASN A 326 -13.94 7.28 -9.91
N VAL A 327 -14.34 8.53 -9.76
CA VAL A 327 -13.80 9.62 -10.56
C VAL A 327 -12.40 9.95 -10.04
N THR A 328 -11.55 10.57 -10.87
CA THR A 328 -10.17 10.90 -10.48
C THR A 328 -10.17 11.69 -9.16
N ASP A 329 -9.25 11.31 -8.25
CA ASP A 329 -9.01 11.91 -6.94
C ASP A 329 -10.17 11.80 -5.91
N GLU A 330 -11.13 10.91 -6.16
CA GLU A 330 -12.17 10.55 -5.19
C GLU A 330 -11.92 9.15 -4.60
N PRO A 331 -12.51 8.81 -3.43
CA PRO A 331 -12.44 7.46 -2.89
C PRO A 331 -13.25 6.47 -3.74
N ILE A 332 -12.87 5.20 -3.67
CA ILE A 332 -13.59 4.12 -4.37
C ILE A 332 -15.04 4.02 -3.90
N ALA A 333 -15.99 3.88 -4.83
CA ALA A 333 -17.40 3.68 -4.51
C ALA A 333 -17.62 2.28 -3.89
N ILE A 334 -18.45 2.21 -2.85
CA ILE A 334 -18.81 0.96 -2.15
C ILE A 334 -20.30 0.69 -2.08
N ASP A 335 -21.12 1.72 -2.23
CA ASP A 335 -22.58 1.64 -2.25
C ASP A 335 -23.08 1.66 -3.70
N GLU A 336 -24.10 0.87 -4.02
CA GLU A 336 -24.59 0.69 -5.38
C GLU A 336 -25.23 1.95 -5.96
N ARG A 337 -25.98 2.68 -5.13
CA ARG A 337 -26.66 3.92 -5.55
C ARG A 337 -25.70 5.08 -5.67
N ASP A 338 -24.70 5.12 -4.77
CA ASP A 338 -23.59 6.08 -4.87
C ASP A 338 -22.77 5.83 -6.13
N ALA A 339 -22.44 4.56 -6.42
CA ALA A 339 -21.73 4.17 -7.63
C ALA A 339 -22.54 4.57 -8.88
N LEU A 340 -23.84 4.30 -8.92
CA LEU A 340 -24.71 4.68 -10.04
C LEU A 340 -24.69 6.21 -10.26
N ARG A 341 -24.77 7.00 -9.19
CA ARG A 341 -24.75 8.47 -9.28
C ARG A 341 -23.39 9.00 -9.77
N ARG A 342 -22.28 8.47 -9.26
CA ARG A 342 -20.92 8.98 -9.55
C ARG A 342 -20.33 8.41 -10.83
N LEU A 343 -20.71 7.21 -11.22
CA LEU A 343 -20.13 6.48 -12.35
C LEU A 343 -21.11 6.30 -13.52
N GLY A 344 -22.34 6.83 -13.43
CA GLY A 344 -23.37 6.69 -14.47
C GLY A 344 -22.96 7.25 -15.84
N ASP A 345 -22.12 8.29 -15.87
CA ASP A 345 -21.55 8.85 -17.11
C ASP A 345 -20.30 8.08 -17.58
N VAL A 346 -19.76 7.16 -16.75
CA VAL A 346 -18.54 6.40 -17.06
C VAL A 346 -18.89 4.98 -17.49
N ALA A 347 -19.71 4.27 -16.71
CA ALA A 347 -20.07 2.87 -16.94
C ALA A 347 -21.37 2.76 -17.73
N ASP A 348 -21.43 1.79 -18.65
CA ASP A 348 -22.63 1.47 -19.43
C ASP A 348 -23.58 0.54 -18.66
N MET A 349 -23.03 -0.31 -17.78
CA MET A 349 -23.76 -1.27 -16.94
C MET A 349 -23.10 -1.43 -15.57
N PHE A 350 -23.90 -1.92 -14.59
CA PHE A 350 -23.48 -2.11 -13.20
C PHE A 350 -23.80 -3.53 -12.75
N LEU A 351 -22.76 -4.38 -12.59
CA LEU A 351 -22.89 -5.70 -11.97
C LEU A 351 -22.74 -5.55 -10.46
N VAL A 352 -23.86 -5.61 -9.76
CA VAL A 352 -23.96 -5.31 -8.32
C VAL A 352 -24.36 -6.54 -7.52
N HIS A 353 -24.19 -6.47 -6.21
CA HIS A 353 -24.67 -7.48 -5.27
C HIS A 353 -25.14 -6.83 -3.97
N ASN A 354 -26.06 -7.49 -3.25
CA ASN A 354 -26.68 -6.97 -2.04
C ASN A 354 -25.85 -7.16 -0.74
N ARG A 355 -24.62 -7.72 -0.80
CA ARG A 355 -23.71 -7.72 0.33
C ARG A 355 -23.11 -6.32 0.53
N GLN A 356 -23.35 -5.73 1.69
CA GLN A 356 -22.81 -4.43 2.01
C GLN A 356 -21.28 -4.51 2.20
N ILE A 357 -20.55 -3.59 1.59
CA ILE A 357 -19.16 -3.29 1.91
C ILE A 357 -19.17 -2.27 3.03
N VAL A 358 -18.56 -2.61 4.15
CA VAL A 358 -18.51 -1.74 5.35
C VAL A 358 -17.36 -0.75 5.24
N ARG A 359 -16.20 -1.23 4.76
CA ARG A 359 -14.98 -0.44 4.61
C ARG A 359 -14.47 -0.45 3.18
N PRO A 360 -14.21 0.72 2.60
CA PRO A 360 -13.58 0.80 1.28
C PRO A 360 -12.16 0.26 1.33
N LEU A 361 -11.81 -0.54 0.32
CA LEU A 361 -10.47 -1.07 0.12
C LEU A 361 -10.13 -1.00 -1.36
N ASP A 362 -9.11 -0.23 -1.70
CA ASP A 362 -8.49 -0.25 -3.02
C ASP A 362 -7.64 -1.53 -3.18
N ASP A 363 -7.16 -1.84 -4.38
CA ASP A 363 -6.23 -2.95 -4.56
C ASP A 363 -4.82 -2.58 -4.09
N SER A 364 -4.15 -3.51 -3.42
CA SER A 364 -2.74 -3.38 -3.10
C SER A 364 -1.89 -3.44 -4.36
N VAL A 365 -0.78 -2.70 -4.37
CA VAL A 365 0.19 -2.68 -5.47
C VAL A 365 1.56 -3.02 -4.92
N ALA A 366 2.22 -3.98 -5.52
CA ALA A 366 3.55 -4.43 -5.12
C ALA A 366 4.44 -4.69 -6.35
N ARG A 367 5.74 -4.82 -6.12
CA ARG A 367 6.72 -5.29 -7.10
C ARG A 367 7.79 -6.12 -6.39
N ILE A 368 8.56 -6.91 -7.13
CA ILE A 368 9.74 -7.58 -6.61
C ILE A 368 10.97 -6.70 -6.90
N VAL A 369 11.75 -6.40 -5.86
CA VAL A 369 13.00 -5.65 -5.95
C VAL A 369 14.04 -6.30 -5.05
N CYS A 370 15.26 -6.49 -5.53
CA CYS A 370 16.32 -7.23 -4.81
C CYS A 370 15.86 -8.60 -4.30
N GLY A 371 15.03 -9.33 -5.08
CA GLY A 371 14.54 -10.66 -4.77
C GLY A 371 13.49 -10.73 -3.66
N ARG A 372 12.89 -9.61 -3.27
CA ARG A 372 11.80 -9.57 -2.27
C ARG A 372 10.69 -8.59 -2.63
N GLU A 373 9.54 -8.82 -2.05
CA GLU A 373 8.39 -7.93 -2.14
C GLU A 373 8.71 -6.51 -1.67
N LEU A 374 8.28 -5.52 -2.45
CA LEU A 374 8.23 -4.10 -2.11
C LEU A 374 6.79 -3.61 -2.31
N MET A 375 6.12 -3.26 -1.21
CA MET A 375 4.78 -2.71 -1.23
C MET A 375 4.79 -1.25 -1.68
N LEU A 376 3.99 -0.92 -2.70
CA LEU A 376 3.80 0.46 -3.19
C LEU A 376 2.50 1.07 -2.70
N ARG A 377 1.47 0.24 -2.48
CA ARG A 377 0.17 0.60 -1.90
C ARG A 377 -0.30 -0.54 -1.00
N CYS A 378 -0.52 -0.27 0.29
CA CYS A 378 -1.05 -1.24 1.25
C CYS A 378 -2.56 -1.07 1.38
N ALA A 379 -3.34 -2.05 0.88
CA ALA A 379 -4.80 -2.03 0.88
C ALA A 379 -5.35 -3.47 0.95
N ARG A 380 -6.26 -3.90 0.06
CA ARG A 380 -6.85 -5.24 0.05
C ARG A 380 -5.79 -6.34 0.11
N GLY A 381 -6.03 -7.34 0.93
CA GLY A 381 -5.15 -8.50 1.15
C GLY A 381 -4.01 -8.27 2.15
N TYR A 382 -3.70 -7.01 2.45
CA TYR A 382 -2.63 -6.62 3.38
C TYR A 382 -3.13 -5.78 4.55
N ALA A 383 -4.00 -4.79 4.29
CA ALA A 383 -4.52 -3.92 5.33
C ALA A 383 -5.72 -4.56 6.07
N PRO A 384 -5.80 -4.34 7.40
CA PRO A 384 -4.84 -3.64 8.25
C PRO A 384 -3.57 -4.47 8.50
N ALA A 385 -2.39 -3.84 8.36
CA ALA A 385 -1.09 -4.50 8.52
C ALA A 385 -0.50 -4.21 9.90
N SER A 386 -0.39 -5.23 10.74
CA SER A 386 0.21 -5.09 12.08
C SER A 386 1.67 -5.56 12.09
N VAL A 387 2.53 -4.75 12.70
CA VAL A 387 3.94 -5.05 12.95
C VAL A 387 4.17 -5.01 14.45
N ALA A 388 4.83 -6.05 14.98
CA ALA A 388 5.23 -6.09 16.40
C ALA A 388 6.34 -5.06 16.66
N VAL A 389 6.17 -4.25 17.71
CA VAL A 389 7.14 -3.20 18.10
C VAL A 389 7.27 -3.20 19.61
N ALA A 390 8.40 -3.65 20.11
CA ALA A 390 8.63 -3.78 21.54
C ALA A 390 8.49 -2.43 22.29
N GLY A 391 7.79 -2.46 23.42
CA GLY A 391 7.64 -1.31 24.29
C GLY A 391 6.63 -0.25 23.83
N VAL A 392 5.93 -0.48 22.72
CA VAL A 392 4.87 0.42 22.25
C VAL A 392 3.62 0.26 23.09
N ALA A 393 3.11 1.36 23.64
CA ALA A 393 1.84 1.41 24.35
C ALA A 393 0.67 1.74 23.40
N ALA A 394 -0.52 1.25 23.72
CA ALA A 394 -1.73 1.51 22.95
C ALA A 394 -2.19 2.99 22.99
N GLY A 395 -2.97 3.40 21.99
CA GLY A 395 -3.69 4.68 21.99
C GLY A 395 -2.97 5.84 21.30
N VAL A 396 -1.91 5.60 20.51
CA VAL A 396 -1.34 6.62 19.62
C VAL A 396 -1.98 6.52 18.25
N LEU A 397 -2.65 7.59 17.81
CA LEU A 397 -3.25 7.72 16.48
C LEU A 397 -2.35 8.59 15.61
N ALA A 398 -1.85 8.07 14.50
CA ALA A 398 -1.07 8.82 13.53
C ALA A 398 -1.85 9.04 12.24
N LEU A 399 -1.94 10.30 11.79
CA LEU A 399 -2.83 10.74 10.72
C LEU A 399 -2.18 10.71 9.32
N GLY A 400 -0.86 10.47 9.24
CA GLY A 400 -0.12 10.41 7.99
C GLY A 400 0.20 11.77 7.37
N GLY A 401 0.44 11.79 6.07
CA GLY A 401 0.70 12.96 5.24
C GLY A 401 -0.54 13.47 4.51
N HIS A 402 -0.34 14.12 3.36
CA HIS A 402 -1.42 14.68 2.52
C HIS A 402 -1.66 13.82 1.27
N LEU A 403 -0.61 13.28 0.68
CA LEU A 403 -0.67 12.41 -0.51
C LEU A 403 -0.56 10.94 -0.10
N LYS A 404 -1.20 10.05 -0.85
CA LYS A 404 -1.18 8.58 -0.63
C LYS A 404 -1.44 8.18 0.83
N THR A 405 -2.18 8.99 1.57
CA THR A 405 -2.27 8.89 3.02
C THR A 405 -2.87 7.56 3.48
N SER A 406 -2.47 7.19 4.67
CA SER A 406 -3.00 6.10 5.47
C SER A 406 -3.03 6.54 6.94
N ILE A 407 -3.64 5.76 7.80
CA ILE A 407 -3.70 6.01 9.24
C ILE A 407 -2.99 4.86 9.96
N ALA A 408 -2.30 5.15 11.05
CA ALA A 408 -1.78 4.11 11.92
C ALA A 408 -2.28 4.28 13.36
N LEU A 409 -2.50 3.14 14.01
CA LEU A 409 -2.93 3.07 15.42
C LEU A 409 -2.01 2.13 16.19
N THR A 410 -1.53 2.56 17.36
CA THR A 410 -0.78 1.66 18.24
C THR A 410 -1.70 0.84 19.12
N GLY A 411 -1.44 -0.46 19.17
CA GLY A 411 -1.89 -1.38 20.22
C GLY A 411 -0.75 -1.71 21.17
N GLU A 412 -1.01 -2.50 22.19
CA GLU A 412 0.04 -2.98 23.09
C GLU A 412 1.05 -3.81 22.30
N GLY A 413 2.33 -3.39 22.33
CA GLY A 413 3.44 -4.07 21.63
C GLY A 413 3.37 -4.09 20.11
N ARG A 414 2.57 -3.24 19.45
CA ARG A 414 2.45 -3.22 17.98
C ARG A 414 2.00 -1.88 17.41
N VAL A 415 2.30 -1.68 16.15
CA VAL A 415 1.76 -0.60 15.30
C VAL A 415 0.96 -1.24 14.18
N THR A 416 -0.28 -0.80 13.98
CA THR A 416 -1.17 -1.26 12.91
C THR A 416 -1.34 -0.16 11.87
N LEU A 417 -0.91 -0.43 10.64
CA LEU A 417 -1.13 0.41 9.47
C LEU A 417 -2.52 0.09 8.88
N GLY A 418 -3.36 1.11 8.75
CA GLY A 418 -4.65 1.03 8.08
C GLY A 418 -4.51 0.98 6.56
N PRO A 419 -5.65 0.83 5.83
CA PRO A 419 -5.65 0.82 4.39
C PRO A 419 -5.24 2.18 3.80
N HIS A 420 -4.71 2.13 2.58
CA HIS A 420 -4.52 3.30 1.74
C HIS A 420 -5.85 4.04 1.53
N ILE A 421 -5.83 5.36 1.69
CA ILE A 421 -6.98 6.23 1.52
C ILE A 421 -6.84 7.05 0.23
N GLY A 422 -5.64 7.53 -0.05
CA GLY A 422 -5.32 8.35 -1.23
C GLY A 422 -4.94 9.79 -0.89
N ASP A 423 -5.04 10.66 -1.89
CA ASP A 423 -4.68 12.07 -1.79
C ASP A 423 -5.84 12.88 -1.19
N LEU A 424 -5.58 13.74 -0.20
CA LEU A 424 -6.60 14.48 0.54
C LEU A 424 -7.00 15.80 -0.13
N GLU A 425 -6.97 15.87 -1.45
CA GLU A 425 -7.32 17.07 -2.20
C GLU A 425 -8.84 17.30 -2.22
N SER A 426 -9.65 16.23 -2.35
CA SER A 426 -11.12 16.33 -2.40
C SER A 426 -11.75 16.31 -1.00
N VAL A 427 -13.00 16.78 -0.90
CA VAL A 427 -13.79 16.70 0.34
C VAL A 427 -14.07 15.25 0.70
N GLU A 428 -14.40 14.44 -0.29
CA GLU A 428 -14.76 13.03 -0.16
C GLU A 428 -13.61 12.20 0.41
N THR A 429 -12.35 12.47 -0.02
CA THR A 429 -11.18 11.77 0.54
C THR A 429 -10.88 12.20 1.97
N ARG A 430 -11.10 13.46 2.33
CA ARG A 430 -10.97 13.94 3.72
C ARG A 430 -12.02 13.30 4.63
N GLU A 431 -13.26 13.16 4.17
CA GLU A 431 -14.30 12.43 4.90
C GLU A 431 -13.97 10.94 5.04
N ALA A 432 -13.43 10.33 3.98
CA ALA A 432 -12.97 8.94 4.03
C ALA A 432 -11.81 8.77 5.04
N HIS A 433 -10.89 9.73 5.11
CA HIS A 433 -9.81 9.76 6.10
C HIS A 433 -10.36 9.84 7.53
N ALA A 434 -11.27 10.76 7.81
CA ALA A 434 -11.89 10.91 9.12
C ALA A 434 -12.66 9.65 9.53
N ARG A 435 -13.42 9.03 8.61
CA ARG A 435 -14.12 7.76 8.85
C ARG A 435 -13.15 6.62 9.13
N THR A 436 -12.07 6.50 8.36
CA THR A 436 -11.06 5.45 8.57
C THR A 436 -10.39 5.59 9.94
N ALA A 437 -10.10 6.83 10.39
CA ALA A 437 -9.56 7.08 11.72
C ALA A 437 -10.53 6.62 12.82
N GLN A 438 -11.80 6.99 12.72
CA GLN A 438 -12.84 6.57 13.67
C GLN A 438 -13.05 5.06 13.67
N ASP A 439 -13.06 4.44 12.49
CA ASP A 439 -13.18 2.98 12.35
C ASP A 439 -12.02 2.25 13.02
N MET A 440 -10.79 2.70 12.83
CA MET A 440 -9.62 2.09 13.47
C MET A 440 -9.65 2.28 14.98
N LEU A 441 -10.06 3.43 15.49
CA LEU A 441 -10.26 3.67 16.92
C LEU A 441 -11.35 2.79 17.49
N SER A 442 -12.48 2.68 16.80
CA SER A 442 -13.61 1.83 17.23
C SER A 442 -13.21 0.35 17.29
N LEU A 443 -12.58 -0.16 16.24
CA LEU A 443 -12.10 -1.55 16.21
C LEU A 443 -11.02 -1.80 17.27
N GLY A 444 -10.11 -0.84 17.49
CA GLY A 444 -9.13 -0.92 18.58
C GLY A 444 -9.69 -0.68 19.97
N GLY A 445 -10.98 -0.31 20.11
CA GLY A 445 -11.61 0.04 21.40
C GLY A 445 -10.89 1.16 22.13
N ALA A 446 -10.18 2.01 21.40
CA ALA A 446 -9.26 2.98 21.96
C ALA A 446 -9.84 4.41 21.85
N ARG A 447 -9.64 5.20 22.89
CA ARG A 447 -9.62 6.66 22.76
C ARG A 447 -8.17 7.07 22.53
N PRO A 448 -7.89 7.97 21.59
CA PRO A 448 -6.52 8.40 21.38
C PRO A 448 -6.01 9.14 22.62
N ARG A 449 -4.88 8.73 23.16
CA ARG A 449 -4.16 9.43 24.23
C ARG A 449 -3.15 10.43 23.66
N LEU A 450 -2.77 10.25 22.40
CA LEU A 450 -1.86 11.09 21.65
C LEU A 450 -2.22 11.02 20.16
N VAL A 451 -2.28 12.14 19.49
CA VAL A 451 -2.47 12.26 18.05
C VAL A 451 -1.17 12.72 17.41
N ILE A 452 -0.74 12.03 16.37
CA ILE A 452 0.47 12.41 15.62
C ILE A 452 0.05 12.95 14.26
N ARG A 453 0.62 14.10 13.88
CA ARG A 453 0.47 14.70 12.57
C ARG A 453 1.83 14.97 11.92
N ASP A 454 1.81 15.25 10.63
CA ASP A 454 2.97 15.78 9.93
C ASP A 454 3.34 17.19 10.47
N LEU A 455 4.62 17.55 10.31
CA LEU A 455 5.10 18.88 10.69
C LEU A 455 4.48 19.99 9.82
N HIS A 456 4.07 19.66 8.57
CA HIS A 456 3.48 20.62 7.65
C HIS A 456 2.17 21.20 8.20
N PRO A 457 2.07 22.53 8.43
CA PRO A 457 0.92 23.12 9.11
C PRO A 457 -0.37 23.05 8.29
N ASP A 458 -0.25 23.10 6.97
CA ASP A 458 -1.38 23.23 6.04
C ASP A 458 -1.93 21.92 5.50
N TYR A 459 -1.34 20.78 5.83
CA TYR A 459 -1.90 19.49 5.44
C TYR A 459 -3.29 19.28 6.04
N ALA A 460 -4.19 18.65 5.29
CA ALA A 460 -5.55 18.36 5.79
C ALA A 460 -5.48 17.56 7.11
N THR A 461 -4.57 16.60 7.21
CA THR A 461 -4.31 15.82 8.42
C THR A 461 -3.87 16.67 9.61
N SER A 462 -3.09 17.74 9.36
CA SER A 462 -2.65 18.65 10.42
C SER A 462 -3.80 19.52 10.95
N ARG A 463 -4.73 19.92 10.07
CA ARG A 463 -5.89 20.76 10.43
C ARG A 463 -6.98 19.99 11.17
N THR A 464 -7.10 18.67 10.94
CA THR A 464 -8.11 17.83 11.60
C THR A 464 -7.59 17.13 12.86
N ALA A 465 -6.34 17.34 13.24
CA ALA A 465 -5.75 16.68 14.42
C ALA A 465 -6.46 17.04 15.73
N ASP A 466 -6.95 18.28 15.87
CA ASP A 466 -7.68 18.78 17.05
C ASP A 466 -9.03 18.08 17.25
N ASP A 467 -9.64 17.55 16.19
CA ASP A 467 -10.97 16.91 16.23
C ASP A 467 -10.99 15.65 17.09
N PHE A 468 -9.83 15.06 17.37
CA PHE A 468 -9.71 13.85 18.19
C PHE A 468 -9.60 14.10 19.69
N GLY A 469 -9.48 15.35 20.13
CA GLY A 469 -9.55 15.74 21.55
C GLY A 469 -8.43 15.17 22.43
N ALA A 470 -7.26 14.92 21.89
CA ALA A 470 -6.08 14.41 22.60
C ALA A 470 -4.85 15.32 22.35
N PRO A 471 -3.81 15.28 23.18
CA PRO A 471 -2.55 15.96 22.91
C PRO A 471 -2.00 15.66 21.52
N ILE A 472 -1.41 16.66 20.85
CA ILE A 472 -0.89 16.54 19.50
C ILE A 472 0.64 16.62 19.52
N LEU A 473 1.29 15.72 18.76
CA LEU A 473 2.72 15.79 18.49
C LEU A 473 2.92 15.88 16.96
N ALA A 474 3.68 16.88 16.52
CA ALA A 474 4.12 16.98 15.13
C ALA A 474 5.43 16.24 14.93
N VAL A 475 5.51 15.40 13.90
CA VAL A 475 6.69 14.61 13.55
C VAL A 475 7.21 15.05 12.18
N GLN A 476 8.54 15.22 12.08
CA GLN A 476 9.17 15.59 10.82
C GLN A 476 9.01 14.47 9.79
N HIS A 477 8.61 14.84 8.57
CA HIS A 477 8.24 13.96 7.49
C HIS A 477 9.26 12.85 7.17
N HIS A 478 10.50 13.26 6.88
CA HIS A 478 11.57 12.32 6.49
C HIS A 478 12.03 11.45 7.66
N LEU A 479 11.95 11.95 8.90
CA LEU A 479 12.17 11.14 10.09
C LEU A 479 11.15 9.99 10.17
N ALA A 480 9.86 10.29 9.90
CA ALA A 480 8.83 9.25 9.91
C ALA A 480 9.13 8.16 8.86
N HIS A 481 9.56 8.53 7.66
CA HIS A 481 10.00 7.58 6.64
C HIS A 481 11.15 6.68 7.13
N VAL A 482 12.20 7.25 7.74
CA VAL A 482 13.35 6.48 8.24
C VAL A 482 12.93 5.51 9.35
N VAL A 483 12.13 6.01 10.31
CA VAL A 483 11.63 5.18 11.42
C VAL A 483 10.75 4.05 10.94
N ALA A 484 9.88 4.31 9.95
CA ALA A 484 9.03 3.27 9.37
C ALA A 484 9.86 2.10 8.82
N CYS A 485 10.92 2.40 8.08
CA CYS A 485 11.79 1.38 7.51
C CYS A 485 12.62 0.62 8.57
N ILE A 486 13.15 1.31 9.58
CA ILE A 486 13.89 0.67 10.68
C ILE A 486 12.98 -0.34 11.41
N VAL A 487 11.79 0.13 11.82
CA VAL A 487 10.85 -0.67 12.62
C VAL A 487 10.29 -1.85 11.84
N GLU A 488 9.91 -1.65 10.58
CA GLU A 488 9.41 -2.75 9.74
C GLU A 488 10.42 -3.89 9.58
N ASN A 489 11.72 -3.56 9.51
CA ASN A 489 12.80 -4.53 9.41
C ASN A 489 13.19 -5.14 10.78
N GLY A 490 12.47 -4.85 11.85
CA GLY A 490 12.79 -5.35 13.20
C GLY A 490 14.13 -4.84 13.74
N ALA A 491 14.62 -3.74 13.17
CA ALA A 491 15.89 -3.15 13.56
C ALA A 491 15.71 -2.06 14.62
N GLU A 492 16.80 -1.74 15.31
CA GLU A 492 16.85 -0.64 16.28
C GLU A 492 17.89 0.42 15.85
N PRO A 493 17.72 1.69 16.24
CA PRO A 493 18.75 2.69 16.05
C PRO A 493 20.08 2.26 16.72
N PRO A 494 21.28 2.68 16.20
CA PRO A 494 21.45 3.72 15.19
C PRO A 494 21.24 3.24 13.74
N GLY A 495 21.00 4.21 12.85
CA GLY A 495 20.91 4.00 11.41
C GLY A 495 21.04 5.32 10.65
N LEU A 496 21.76 5.29 9.51
CA LEU A 496 21.82 6.39 8.56
C LEU A 496 20.64 6.28 7.59
N GLY A 497 19.63 7.14 7.75
CA GLY A 497 18.51 7.24 6.86
C GLY A 497 18.85 8.06 5.61
N VAL A 498 18.66 7.45 4.44
CA VAL A 498 18.62 8.13 3.14
C VAL A 498 17.14 8.29 2.81
N ALA A 499 16.57 9.44 3.17
CA ALA A 499 15.15 9.74 3.00
C ALA A 499 14.96 10.61 1.76
N TRP A 500 14.79 9.96 0.60
CA TRP A 500 14.67 10.63 -0.69
C TRP A 500 13.24 10.60 -1.22
N ASP A 501 12.67 11.78 -1.34
CA ASP A 501 11.25 11.95 -1.61
C ASP A 501 10.93 13.12 -2.53
N GLY A 502 9.64 13.25 -2.88
CA GLY A 502 9.10 14.32 -3.70
C GLY A 502 9.01 15.66 -2.98
N ALA A 503 8.55 15.68 -1.74
CA ALA A 503 8.46 16.88 -0.91
C ALA A 503 8.12 16.52 0.54
N GLY A 504 8.73 17.23 1.48
CA GLY A 504 8.37 17.24 2.89
C GLY A 504 8.72 18.58 3.52
N TYR A 505 8.06 18.95 4.62
CA TYR A 505 8.27 20.23 5.28
C TYR A 505 9.57 20.19 6.12
N GLY A 506 10.51 21.09 5.78
CA GLY A 506 11.78 21.24 6.51
C GLY A 506 11.65 22.07 7.77
N LEU A 507 12.53 21.80 8.75
CA LEU A 507 12.61 22.61 9.99
C LEU A 507 13.02 24.07 9.73
N ASP A 508 13.65 24.32 8.59
CA ASP A 508 14.09 25.63 8.10
C ASP A 508 13.02 26.33 7.21
N GLY A 509 11.83 25.73 7.10
CA GLY A 509 10.74 26.23 6.24
C GLY A 509 10.95 26.03 4.74
N THR A 510 12.00 25.28 4.33
CA THR A 510 12.22 24.91 2.92
C THR A 510 11.58 23.56 2.59
N ILE A 511 11.49 23.25 1.30
CA ILE A 511 11.00 21.96 0.82
C ILE A 511 12.16 20.95 0.86
N TRP A 512 12.10 20.00 1.79
CA TRP A 512 13.03 18.90 1.87
C TRP A 512 12.63 17.73 0.96
N GLY A 513 13.56 16.77 0.72
CA GLY A 513 13.31 15.55 -0.02
C GLY A 513 14.56 14.84 -0.55
N GLY A 514 15.75 15.32 -0.20
CA GLY A 514 17.04 14.69 -0.53
C GLY A 514 17.92 14.56 0.71
N GLU A 515 17.38 13.98 1.80
CA GLU A 515 17.91 14.12 3.14
C GLU A 515 18.70 12.89 3.58
N PHE A 516 19.75 13.13 4.37
CA PHE A 516 20.45 12.11 5.12
C PHE A 516 20.27 12.39 6.62
N LEU A 517 19.63 11.47 7.33
CA LEU A 517 19.26 11.60 8.73
C LEU A 517 19.97 10.52 9.56
N LEU A 518 20.79 10.91 10.49
CA LEU A 518 21.31 9.97 11.48
C LEU A 518 20.31 9.84 12.63
N VAL A 519 19.64 8.70 12.71
CA VAL A 519 18.68 8.37 13.77
C VAL A 519 19.39 7.52 14.83
N THR A 520 19.32 7.93 16.09
CA THR A 520 19.96 7.26 17.23
C THR A 520 18.95 6.99 18.33
N LYS A 521 19.31 6.24 19.36
CA LYS A 521 18.45 6.04 20.53
C LYS A 521 18.18 7.34 21.31
N SER A 522 19.01 8.37 21.17
CA SER A 522 18.87 9.66 21.85
C SER A 522 18.11 10.72 21.05
N GLY A 523 17.88 10.51 19.78
CA GLY A 523 17.23 11.47 18.90
C GLY A 523 17.68 11.31 17.45
N TRP A 524 17.59 12.36 16.67
CA TRP A 524 18.00 12.37 15.27
C TRP A 524 18.66 13.70 14.90
N ARG A 525 19.42 13.70 13.83
CA ARG A 525 19.99 14.93 13.25
C ARG A 525 20.10 14.79 11.73
N ARG A 526 19.95 15.89 11.02
CA ARG A 526 20.26 16.01 9.59
C ARG A 526 21.79 16.03 9.45
N VAL A 527 22.37 15.07 8.75
CA VAL A 527 23.81 14.96 8.56
C VAL A 527 24.26 15.44 7.19
N ALA A 528 23.37 15.34 6.20
CA ALA A 528 23.57 15.90 4.88
C ALA A 528 22.24 16.11 4.15
N HIS A 529 22.31 16.87 3.07
CA HIS A 529 21.18 17.09 2.16
C HIS A 529 21.64 17.36 0.73
N LEU A 530 20.73 17.20 -0.23
CA LEU A 530 20.95 17.62 -1.62
C LEU A 530 21.13 19.16 -1.66
N ARG A 531 22.06 19.66 -2.47
CA ARG A 531 22.20 21.09 -2.75
C ARG A 531 20.85 21.65 -3.21
N SER A 532 20.37 22.68 -2.52
CA SER A 532 19.05 23.25 -2.82
C SER A 532 19.08 24.11 -4.09
N PHE A 533 17.92 24.17 -4.77
CA PHE A 533 17.69 25.00 -5.96
C PHE A 533 16.27 25.60 -5.91
N PRO A 534 16.01 26.71 -6.61
CA PRO A 534 14.69 27.34 -6.63
C PRO A 534 13.70 26.52 -7.46
N LEU A 535 12.43 26.50 -7.05
CA LEU A 535 11.35 25.79 -7.71
C LEU A 535 10.29 26.76 -8.23
N PRO A 536 10.44 27.32 -9.46
CA PRO A 536 9.56 28.37 -9.96
C PRO A 536 8.15 27.87 -10.20
N GLY A 537 7.17 28.45 -9.49
CA GLY A 537 5.78 28.05 -9.50
C GLY A 537 5.37 27.13 -8.36
N GLY A 538 6.27 26.81 -7.42
CA GLY A 538 5.97 25.94 -6.27
C GLY A 538 5.34 24.61 -6.68
N ASP A 539 4.13 24.31 -6.22
CA ASP A 539 3.42 23.05 -6.51
C ASP A 539 3.20 22.78 -8.01
N THR A 540 3.11 23.83 -8.84
CA THR A 540 3.02 23.65 -10.30
C THR A 540 4.24 22.95 -10.87
N ALA A 541 5.42 23.13 -10.26
CA ALA A 541 6.65 22.50 -10.73
C ALA A 541 6.65 20.98 -10.53
N ALA A 542 5.84 20.44 -9.62
CA ALA A 542 5.65 19.00 -9.49
C ALA A 542 4.87 18.38 -10.67
N ARG A 543 4.04 19.20 -11.34
CA ARG A 543 3.27 18.81 -12.54
C ARG A 543 3.99 19.20 -13.84
N GLU A 544 4.96 20.12 -13.77
CA GLU A 544 5.74 20.59 -14.91
C GLU A 544 7.25 20.38 -14.68
N PRO A 545 7.80 19.16 -14.92
CA PRO A 545 9.23 18.82 -14.79
C PRO A 545 10.18 19.86 -15.44
N ARG A 546 9.77 20.49 -16.54
CA ARG A 546 10.50 21.58 -17.18
C ARG A 546 10.79 22.76 -16.25
N ARG A 547 9.94 23.02 -15.22
CA ARG A 547 10.17 24.08 -14.23
C ARG A 547 11.24 23.69 -13.22
N ALA A 548 11.26 22.43 -12.80
CA ALA A 548 12.33 21.90 -11.97
C ALA A 548 13.68 21.99 -12.68
N ALA A 549 13.71 21.62 -13.98
CA ALA A 549 14.90 21.77 -14.83
C ALA A 549 15.34 23.23 -14.97
N LEU A 550 14.41 24.16 -15.19
CA LEU A 550 14.72 25.59 -15.26
C LEU A 550 15.30 26.11 -13.93
N GLY A 551 14.72 25.71 -12.79
CA GLY A 551 15.25 26.09 -11.48
C GLY A 551 16.65 25.56 -11.23
N LEU A 552 16.92 24.30 -11.61
CA LEU A 552 18.24 23.68 -11.51
C LEU A 552 19.28 24.40 -12.40
N LEU A 553 18.93 24.71 -13.66
CA LEU A 553 19.79 25.46 -14.60
C LEU A 553 20.04 26.90 -14.10
N TYR A 554 19.02 27.57 -13.57
CA TYR A 554 19.14 28.93 -13.05
C TYR A 554 20.08 28.99 -11.82
N GLU A 555 20.01 27.99 -10.93
CA GLU A 555 20.92 27.87 -9.79
C GLU A 555 22.38 27.64 -10.24
N ALA A 556 22.59 26.94 -11.37
CA ALA A 556 23.92 26.60 -11.86
C ALA A 556 24.55 27.74 -12.73
N PHE A 557 23.74 28.43 -13.52
CA PHE A 557 24.23 29.36 -14.58
C PHE A 557 23.64 30.78 -14.46
N GLY A 558 22.82 31.03 -13.44
CA GLY A 558 22.15 32.32 -13.27
C GLY A 558 21.18 32.65 -14.40
N PRO A 559 21.02 33.95 -14.75
CA PRO A 559 20.11 34.39 -15.81
C PRO A 559 20.42 33.80 -17.21
N ASP A 560 21.66 33.39 -17.46
CA ASP A 560 22.06 32.80 -18.76
C ASP A 560 21.30 31.51 -19.05
N ALA A 561 20.80 30.84 -18.03
CA ALA A 561 19.95 29.66 -18.17
C ALA A 561 18.71 29.90 -19.05
N LEU A 562 18.13 31.11 -19.03
CA LEU A 562 16.95 31.47 -19.83
C LEU A 562 17.22 31.49 -21.34
N ALA A 563 18.46 31.65 -21.73
CA ALA A 563 18.91 31.67 -23.13
C ALA A 563 19.23 30.26 -23.69
N MET A 564 19.31 29.21 -22.85
CA MET A 564 19.66 27.85 -23.26
C MET A 564 18.50 27.13 -24.00
N THR A 565 17.98 27.74 -25.05
CA THR A 565 16.82 27.23 -25.80
C THR A 565 17.14 26.02 -26.68
N ASP A 566 18.40 25.62 -26.77
CA ASP A 566 18.86 24.34 -27.30
C ASP A 566 18.46 23.14 -26.41
N LEU A 567 18.15 23.38 -25.15
CA LEU A 567 17.72 22.33 -24.19
C LEU A 567 16.20 22.12 -24.24
N ALA A 568 15.78 20.86 -24.23
CA ALA A 568 14.37 20.45 -24.32
C ALA A 568 13.45 21.18 -23.36
N PRO A 569 13.76 21.33 -22.02
CA PRO A 569 12.86 22.02 -21.10
C PRO A 569 12.69 23.50 -21.43
N LEU A 570 13.73 24.19 -21.94
CA LEU A 570 13.67 25.63 -22.29
C LEU A 570 12.91 25.85 -23.62
N ALA A 571 13.10 24.94 -24.58
CA ALA A 571 12.36 24.93 -25.84
C ALA A 571 10.84 24.71 -25.62
N ALA A 572 10.47 24.00 -24.57
CA ALA A 572 9.07 23.70 -24.24
C ALA A 572 8.30 24.88 -23.62
N PHE A 573 8.94 26.01 -23.28
CA PHE A 573 8.29 27.22 -22.83
C PHE A 573 8.09 28.22 -24.00
N ALA A 574 6.93 28.86 -24.00
CA ALA A 574 6.77 30.05 -24.85
C ALA A 574 7.69 31.21 -24.37
N PRO A 575 8.12 32.14 -25.27
CA PRO A 575 9.00 33.23 -24.87
C PRO A 575 8.49 34.01 -23.65
N HIS A 576 7.20 34.38 -23.63
CA HIS A 576 6.60 35.14 -22.53
C HIS A 576 6.53 34.35 -21.20
N GLU A 577 6.40 33.01 -21.26
CA GLU A 577 6.48 32.16 -20.07
C GLU A 577 7.90 32.19 -19.48
N ARG A 578 8.93 32.10 -20.31
CA ARG A 578 10.35 32.17 -19.86
C ARG A 578 10.67 33.53 -19.24
N ASP A 579 10.21 34.63 -19.85
CA ASP A 579 10.42 35.97 -19.31
C ASP A 579 9.75 36.11 -17.92
N ALA A 580 8.52 35.64 -17.78
CA ALA A 580 7.80 35.65 -16.50
C ALA A 580 8.51 34.80 -15.43
N LEU A 581 8.93 33.59 -15.79
CA LEU A 581 9.66 32.70 -14.89
C LEU A 581 11.04 33.27 -14.52
N GLY A 582 11.71 33.97 -15.45
CA GLY A 582 12.96 34.68 -15.17
C GLY A 582 12.78 35.77 -14.12
N VAL A 583 11.69 36.54 -14.21
CA VAL A 583 11.37 37.57 -13.20
C VAL A 583 11.05 36.91 -11.84
N MET A 584 10.31 35.81 -11.84
CA MET A 584 9.99 35.05 -10.61
C MET A 584 11.27 34.57 -9.91
N LEU A 585 12.17 33.96 -10.66
CA LEU A 585 13.45 33.43 -10.14
C LEU A 585 14.35 34.57 -9.63
N ALA A 586 14.49 35.67 -10.38
CA ALA A 586 15.32 36.81 -10.01
C ALA A 586 14.83 37.50 -8.71
N ARG A 587 13.52 37.51 -8.48
CA ARG A 587 12.88 38.14 -7.31
C ARG A 587 12.54 37.17 -6.19
N GLY A 588 12.73 35.85 -6.37
CA GLY A 588 12.31 34.83 -5.43
C GLY A 588 10.80 34.70 -5.23
N VAL A 589 9.97 35.23 -6.17
CA VAL A 589 8.52 35.21 -6.05
C VAL A 589 8.00 33.82 -6.45
N ASN A 590 7.21 33.20 -5.60
CA ASN A 590 6.66 31.85 -5.80
C ASN A 590 7.72 30.85 -6.34
N SER A 591 8.91 30.96 -5.77
CA SER A 591 10.07 30.14 -6.15
C SER A 591 10.75 29.59 -4.88
N PRO A 592 10.03 28.74 -4.08
CA PRO A 592 10.60 28.18 -2.86
C PRO A 592 11.88 27.39 -3.18
N ARG A 593 12.78 27.36 -2.22
CA ARG A 593 13.99 26.51 -2.32
C ARG A 593 13.65 25.07 -1.95
N THR A 594 14.27 24.14 -2.67
CA THR A 594 14.06 22.72 -2.43
C THR A 594 15.36 21.93 -2.46
N SER A 595 15.48 20.95 -1.57
CA SER A 595 16.47 19.87 -1.62
C SER A 595 15.85 18.55 -2.13
N SER A 596 14.66 18.61 -2.74
CA SER A 596 13.92 17.41 -3.19
C SER A 596 14.67 16.59 -4.22
N MET A 597 14.90 15.32 -3.93
CA MET A 597 15.43 14.34 -4.87
C MET A 597 14.42 14.05 -5.97
N GLY A 598 13.13 13.97 -5.67
CA GLY A 598 12.08 13.78 -6.68
C GLY A 598 12.08 14.91 -7.72
N ARG A 599 12.28 16.15 -7.31
CA ARG A 599 12.42 17.30 -8.25
C ARG A 599 13.70 17.25 -9.06
N LEU A 600 14.78 16.67 -8.52
CA LEU A 600 16.01 16.42 -9.29
C LEU A 600 15.77 15.36 -10.37
N PHE A 601 15.08 14.27 -10.06
CA PHE A 601 14.64 13.25 -11.05
C PHE A 601 13.81 13.89 -12.17
N ASP A 602 12.84 14.73 -11.83
CA ASP A 602 12.00 15.44 -12.79
C ASP A 602 12.83 16.35 -13.69
N ALA A 603 13.80 17.07 -13.11
CA ALA A 603 14.69 17.94 -13.88
C ALA A 603 15.53 17.16 -14.90
N PHE A 604 16.11 16.03 -14.49
CA PHE A 604 16.90 15.19 -15.40
C PHE A 604 16.04 14.54 -16.48
N ALA A 605 14.82 14.09 -16.15
CA ALA A 605 13.86 13.57 -17.14
C ALA A 605 13.50 14.65 -18.19
N ALA A 606 13.26 15.88 -17.74
CA ALA A 606 12.95 16.99 -18.62
C ALA A 606 14.15 17.36 -19.53
N LEU A 607 15.36 17.39 -18.98
CA LEU A 607 16.60 17.62 -19.73
C LEU A 607 16.82 16.56 -20.81
N CYS A 608 16.53 15.29 -20.50
CA CYS A 608 16.57 14.18 -21.46
C CYS A 608 15.47 14.24 -22.53
N GLY A 609 14.56 15.20 -22.48
CA GLY A 609 13.44 15.31 -23.41
C GLY A 609 12.31 14.33 -23.18
N LEU A 610 12.34 13.54 -22.10
CA LEU A 610 11.36 12.50 -21.79
C LEU A 610 10.00 13.09 -21.42
N ARG A 611 9.97 14.03 -20.45
CA ARG A 611 8.71 14.59 -19.97
C ARG A 611 8.81 16.07 -19.58
N GLN A 612 8.00 16.91 -20.20
CA GLN A 612 7.95 18.35 -19.91
C GLN A 612 6.77 18.73 -19.02
N ARG A 613 5.67 17.99 -19.12
CA ARG A 613 4.46 18.10 -18.28
C ARG A 613 3.99 16.71 -17.91
N ALA A 614 3.83 16.45 -16.63
CA ALA A 614 3.34 15.18 -16.13
C ALA A 614 1.81 15.16 -16.02
N SER A 615 1.19 14.05 -16.36
CA SER A 615 -0.25 13.80 -16.23
C SER A 615 -0.59 13.07 -14.92
N TYR A 616 0.41 12.54 -14.22
CA TYR A 616 0.29 11.94 -12.90
C TYR A 616 1.62 12.05 -12.14
N GLU A 617 1.55 11.97 -10.82
CA GLU A 617 2.70 12.09 -9.93
C GLU A 617 3.77 11.01 -10.20
N GLY A 618 5.05 11.42 -10.24
CA GLY A 618 6.20 10.53 -10.44
C GLY A 618 6.38 10.05 -11.88
N GLN A 619 5.57 10.50 -12.86
CA GLN A 619 5.65 10.06 -14.24
C GLN A 619 7.04 10.32 -14.85
N ALA A 620 7.58 11.50 -14.70
CA ALA A 620 8.87 11.86 -15.27
C ALA A 620 10.01 11.02 -14.66
N ALA A 621 9.99 10.81 -13.34
CA ALA A 621 10.97 9.97 -12.64
C ALA A 621 10.89 8.50 -13.10
N ALA A 622 9.67 7.98 -13.31
CA ALA A 622 9.47 6.63 -13.84
C ALA A 622 9.98 6.48 -15.27
N GLU A 623 9.70 7.45 -16.14
CA GLU A 623 10.23 7.44 -17.53
C GLU A 623 11.76 7.51 -17.57
N LEU A 624 12.38 8.23 -16.62
CA LEU A 624 13.83 8.24 -16.47
C LEU A 624 14.35 6.86 -16.01
N GLU A 625 13.68 6.17 -15.10
CA GLU A 625 13.99 4.78 -14.71
C GLU A 625 13.94 3.87 -15.94
N TRP A 626 12.86 3.94 -16.71
CA TRP A 626 12.63 3.05 -17.87
C TRP A 626 13.62 3.28 -18.98
N ALA A 627 14.05 4.51 -19.23
CA ALA A 627 15.04 4.82 -20.23
C ALA A 627 16.37 4.07 -20.03
N ALA A 628 16.70 3.71 -18.78
CA ALA A 628 17.91 2.97 -18.42
C ALA A 628 17.70 1.48 -18.17
N ALA A 629 16.47 0.94 -18.30
CA ALA A 629 16.09 -0.37 -17.77
C ALA A 629 16.95 -1.56 -18.22
N ASP A 630 17.47 -1.54 -19.46
CA ASP A 630 18.25 -2.64 -20.04
C ASP A 630 19.75 -2.36 -20.10
N ARG A 631 20.23 -1.34 -19.38
CA ARG A 631 21.62 -0.91 -19.41
C ARG A 631 22.38 -1.36 -18.17
N ALA A 632 23.59 -1.89 -18.37
CA ALA A 632 24.49 -2.35 -17.33
C ALA A 632 25.92 -1.77 -17.50
N GLY A 633 26.01 -0.51 -17.98
CA GLY A 633 27.28 0.19 -18.10
C GLY A 633 27.79 0.71 -16.75
N GLY A 634 29.05 1.06 -16.67
CA GLY A 634 29.71 1.50 -15.45
C GLY A 634 29.82 3.03 -15.29
N ARG A 635 29.21 3.84 -16.17
CA ARG A 635 29.28 5.30 -16.07
C ARG A 635 28.49 5.80 -14.86
N ALA A 636 29.07 6.76 -14.14
CA ALA A 636 28.44 7.43 -13.02
C ALA A 636 28.74 8.93 -13.09
N TYR A 637 27.72 9.77 -12.95
CA TYR A 637 27.92 11.21 -12.80
C TYR A 637 28.41 11.54 -11.41
N PRO A 638 29.29 12.54 -11.25
CA PRO A 638 29.82 12.93 -9.94
C PRO A 638 28.80 13.73 -9.12
N PHE A 639 28.56 13.30 -7.88
CA PHE A 639 27.80 14.02 -6.86
C PHE A 639 28.72 14.21 -5.62
N PRO A 640 29.68 15.14 -5.69
CA PRO A 640 30.63 15.30 -4.58
C PRO A 640 29.94 15.80 -3.31
N LEU A 641 30.45 15.30 -2.18
CA LEU A 641 30.10 15.82 -0.87
C LEU A 641 30.90 17.09 -0.59
N ARG A 642 30.21 18.11 -0.10
CA ARG A 642 30.82 19.39 0.34
C ARG A 642 30.67 19.51 1.84
N ASP A 643 31.73 20.00 2.48
CA ASP A 643 31.72 20.28 3.91
C ASP A 643 30.63 21.28 4.28
N PRO A 644 30.16 21.25 5.54
CA PRO A 644 29.16 22.17 6.02
C PRO A 644 29.57 23.62 5.81
N THR A 645 28.73 24.39 5.12
CA THR A 645 28.86 25.84 5.01
C THR A 645 27.88 26.58 5.92
N ASN A 646 26.92 25.86 6.47
CA ASN A 646 25.83 26.35 7.28
C ASN A 646 26.02 25.99 8.76
N THR A 647 25.30 26.70 9.64
CA THR A 647 25.33 26.53 11.10
C THR A 647 24.69 25.23 11.60
N ASP A 648 23.94 24.50 10.73
CA ASP A 648 23.32 23.21 11.04
C ASP A 648 24.33 22.05 11.02
N GLY A 649 25.56 22.28 10.48
CA GLY A 649 26.60 21.27 10.43
C GLY A 649 26.34 20.11 9.45
N ALA A 650 25.39 20.26 8.53
CA ALA A 650 25.07 19.24 7.54
C ALA A 650 25.90 19.39 6.26
N CYS A 651 26.46 18.29 5.76
CA CYS A 651 27.15 18.24 4.47
C CYS A 651 26.16 18.49 3.32
N THR A 652 26.67 18.92 2.17
CA THR A 652 25.86 19.09 0.97
C THR A 652 26.31 18.13 -0.12
N MET A 653 25.39 17.32 -0.65
CA MET A 653 25.57 16.52 -1.85
C MET A 653 25.33 17.44 -3.06
N ASP A 654 26.39 17.75 -3.79
CA ASP A 654 26.37 18.75 -4.89
C ASP A 654 26.10 18.10 -6.25
N TRP A 655 25.00 18.46 -6.86
CA TRP A 655 24.59 18.01 -8.21
C TRP A 655 25.23 18.79 -9.37
N GLY A 656 25.98 19.86 -9.07
CA GLY A 656 26.46 20.79 -10.12
C GLY A 656 27.37 20.13 -11.16
N GLU A 657 28.27 19.23 -10.74
CA GLU A 657 29.15 18.49 -11.65
C GLU A 657 28.37 17.44 -12.47
N ALA A 658 27.40 16.77 -11.85
CA ALA A 658 26.50 15.82 -12.52
C ALA A 658 25.67 16.52 -13.60
N LEU A 659 25.14 17.71 -13.31
CA LEU A 659 24.39 18.50 -14.29
C LEU A 659 25.28 18.88 -15.49
N LYS A 660 26.49 19.38 -15.26
CA LYS A 660 27.43 19.74 -16.34
C LYS A 660 27.79 18.54 -17.21
N ALA A 661 28.04 17.38 -16.61
CA ALA A 661 28.33 16.16 -17.34
C ALA A 661 27.12 15.69 -18.18
N ALA A 662 25.91 15.72 -17.63
CA ALA A 662 24.69 15.39 -18.35
C ALA A 662 24.43 16.35 -19.52
N LEU A 663 24.60 17.66 -19.34
CA LEU A 663 24.47 18.64 -20.41
C LEU A 663 25.49 18.42 -21.54
N ALA A 664 26.74 18.05 -21.20
CA ALA A 664 27.75 17.70 -22.18
C ALA A 664 27.39 16.44 -22.98
N ASP A 665 26.85 15.41 -22.32
CA ASP A 665 26.37 14.18 -22.97
C ASP A 665 25.19 14.49 -23.91
N LEU A 666 24.19 15.21 -23.45
CA LEU A 666 23.02 15.59 -24.26
C LEU A 666 23.41 16.42 -25.48
N ARG A 667 24.35 17.38 -25.37
CA ARG A 667 24.86 18.17 -26.49
C ARG A 667 25.67 17.35 -27.49
N ARG A 668 26.25 16.21 -27.07
CA ARG A 668 26.86 15.22 -27.96
C ARG A 668 25.86 14.29 -28.63
N GLY A 669 24.58 14.40 -28.30
CA GLY A 669 23.51 13.54 -28.81
C GLY A 669 23.45 12.15 -28.14
N GLU A 670 24.01 12.00 -26.94
CA GLU A 670 23.90 10.74 -26.22
C GLU A 670 22.44 10.41 -25.90
N PRO A 671 22.01 9.16 -26.08
CA PRO A 671 20.64 8.74 -25.75
C PRO A 671 20.27 8.96 -24.28
N ALA A 672 19.00 9.29 -24.02
CA ALA A 672 18.45 9.47 -22.66
C ALA A 672 18.78 8.31 -21.70
N GLY A 673 18.82 7.07 -22.21
CA GLY A 673 19.19 5.89 -21.43
C GLY A 673 20.60 5.91 -20.86
N ILE A 674 21.59 6.48 -21.57
CA ILE A 674 22.97 6.63 -21.08
C ILE A 674 23.02 7.68 -19.97
N VAL A 675 22.34 8.81 -20.16
CA VAL A 675 22.26 9.88 -19.17
C VAL A 675 21.57 9.39 -17.91
N SER A 676 20.45 8.68 -18.06
CA SER A 676 19.70 8.08 -16.95
C SER A 676 20.55 7.06 -16.19
N GLU A 677 21.24 6.16 -16.87
CA GLU A 677 22.13 5.18 -16.25
C GLU A 677 23.22 5.86 -15.42
N ALA A 678 23.94 6.83 -16.00
CA ALA A 678 25.02 7.56 -15.32
C ALA A 678 24.50 8.36 -14.11
N PHE A 679 23.29 8.90 -14.20
CA PHE A 679 22.61 9.59 -13.13
C PHE A 679 22.30 8.63 -11.94
N HIS A 680 21.63 7.50 -12.18
CA HIS A 680 21.30 6.53 -11.13
C HIS A 680 22.56 5.95 -10.47
N ASN A 681 23.57 5.58 -11.27
CA ASN A 681 24.83 5.06 -10.75
C ASN A 681 25.57 6.12 -9.90
N GLY A 682 25.56 7.39 -10.34
CA GLY A 682 26.17 8.51 -9.60
C GLY A 682 25.52 8.73 -8.24
N LEU A 683 24.21 8.64 -8.17
CA LEU A 683 23.45 8.73 -6.90
C LEU A 683 23.78 7.57 -5.96
N ALA A 684 23.90 6.35 -6.47
CA ALA A 684 24.29 5.19 -5.65
C ALA A 684 25.70 5.34 -5.09
N VAL A 685 26.66 5.82 -5.91
CA VAL A 685 28.04 6.12 -5.46
C VAL A 685 28.04 7.19 -4.35
N ALA A 686 27.23 8.24 -4.51
CA ALA A 686 27.13 9.30 -3.50
C ALA A 686 26.54 8.81 -2.16
N ILE A 687 25.59 7.88 -2.18
CA ILE A 687 25.06 7.25 -0.97
C ILE A 687 26.15 6.45 -0.26
N VAL A 688 26.96 5.66 -0.99
CA VAL A 688 28.07 4.90 -0.41
C VAL A 688 29.10 5.86 0.21
N ALA A 689 29.51 6.91 -0.52
CA ALA A 689 30.46 7.90 -0.02
C ALA A 689 29.94 8.60 1.27
N MET A 690 28.64 8.88 1.36
CA MET A 690 28.03 9.42 2.57
C MET A 690 28.05 8.42 3.71
N ALA A 691 27.75 7.16 3.45
CA ALA A 691 27.80 6.10 4.47
C ALA A 691 29.22 5.92 5.02
N GLU A 692 30.23 5.96 4.16
CA GLU A 692 31.67 5.95 4.55
C GLU A 692 32.04 7.17 5.38
N HIS A 693 31.59 8.36 4.96
CA HIS A 693 31.87 9.62 5.68
C HIS A 693 31.27 9.64 7.10
N ILE A 694 30.05 9.16 7.26
CA ILE A 694 29.34 9.09 8.55
C ILE A 694 29.83 7.91 9.41
N GLY A 695 30.24 6.81 8.79
CA GLY A 695 30.73 5.61 9.47
C GLY A 695 29.64 4.76 10.14
N GLU A 696 28.35 5.01 9.83
CA GLU A 696 27.25 4.19 10.33
C GLU A 696 27.04 2.97 9.42
N ARG A 697 27.13 1.76 10.02
CA ARG A 697 27.07 0.50 9.28
C ARG A 697 25.70 0.27 8.62
N ARG A 698 24.62 0.64 9.31
CA ARG A 698 23.26 0.41 8.84
C ARG A 698 22.77 1.61 8.03
N VAL A 699 22.44 1.39 6.76
CA VAL A 699 21.93 2.41 5.84
C VAL A 699 20.49 2.11 5.48
N VAL A 700 19.57 3.03 5.76
CA VAL A 700 18.12 2.89 5.63
C VAL A 700 17.65 3.64 4.39
N LEU A 701 17.16 2.93 3.39
CA LEU A 701 16.71 3.48 2.10
C LEU A 701 15.18 3.64 2.11
N THR A 702 14.69 4.88 2.05
CA THR A 702 13.28 5.20 2.23
C THR A 702 12.87 6.49 1.50
N GLY A 703 11.56 6.75 1.40
CA GLY A 703 10.99 7.83 0.60
C GLY A 703 10.57 7.37 -0.78
N GLY A 704 9.70 8.16 -1.43
CA GLY A 704 9.08 7.81 -2.72
C GLY A 704 10.07 7.51 -3.85
N CYS A 705 11.28 8.08 -3.82
CA CYS A 705 12.30 7.82 -4.84
C CYS A 705 12.81 6.37 -4.81
N PHE A 706 12.72 5.65 -3.69
CA PHE A 706 13.11 4.25 -3.60
C PHE A 706 12.02 3.26 -4.06
N GLN A 707 10.91 3.75 -4.63
CA GLN A 707 10.03 2.95 -5.47
C GLN A 707 10.66 2.60 -6.82
N ASN A 708 11.65 3.38 -7.26
CA ASN A 708 12.47 3.12 -8.45
C ASN A 708 13.36 1.90 -8.20
N ALA A 709 13.06 0.78 -8.91
CA ALA A 709 13.78 -0.47 -8.72
C ALA A 709 15.25 -0.35 -9.09
N ARG A 710 15.55 0.34 -10.21
CA ARG A 710 16.94 0.52 -10.63
C ARG A 710 17.76 1.25 -9.56
N MET A 711 17.22 2.35 -9.02
CA MET A 711 17.87 3.12 -7.96
C MET A 711 18.12 2.26 -6.73
N LEU A 712 17.08 1.52 -6.29
CA LEU A 712 17.15 0.68 -5.11
C LEU A 712 18.14 -0.49 -5.30
N GLU A 713 18.06 -1.23 -6.40
CA GLU A 713 18.93 -2.38 -6.69
C GLU A 713 20.40 -1.98 -6.82
N THR A 714 20.67 -0.89 -7.56
CA THR A 714 22.03 -0.36 -7.70
C THR A 714 22.61 0.08 -6.37
N THR A 715 21.80 0.78 -5.54
CA THR A 715 22.25 1.26 -4.23
C THR A 715 22.46 0.11 -3.23
N VAL A 716 21.55 -0.85 -3.15
CA VAL A 716 21.68 -2.03 -2.29
C VAL A 716 22.92 -2.84 -2.67
N GLY A 717 23.15 -3.05 -3.97
CA GLY A 717 24.34 -3.73 -4.46
C GLY A 717 25.64 -3.01 -4.09
N ALA A 718 25.69 -1.69 -4.30
CA ALA A 718 26.87 -0.88 -3.99
C ALA A 718 27.18 -0.83 -2.49
N LEU A 719 26.16 -0.63 -1.65
CA LEU A 719 26.30 -0.62 -0.18
C LEU A 719 26.80 -1.97 0.35
N ARG A 720 26.25 -3.08 -0.13
CA ARG A 720 26.70 -4.43 0.25
C ARG A 720 28.15 -4.67 -0.17
N ALA A 721 28.54 -4.28 -1.38
CA ALA A 721 29.90 -4.40 -1.87
C ALA A 721 30.90 -3.58 -1.03
N ALA A 722 30.48 -2.44 -0.48
CA ALA A 722 31.26 -1.61 0.44
C ALA A 722 31.18 -2.05 1.91
N GLY A 723 30.49 -3.17 2.23
CA GLY A 723 30.43 -3.75 3.59
C GLY A 723 29.36 -3.15 4.52
N PHE A 724 28.43 -2.34 3.98
CA PHE A 724 27.30 -1.80 4.71
C PHE A 724 26.12 -2.76 4.78
N GLU A 725 25.18 -2.49 5.71
CA GLU A 725 23.94 -3.21 5.93
C GLU A 725 22.76 -2.36 5.43
N PRO A 726 22.34 -2.48 4.14
CA PRO A 726 21.22 -1.73 3.64
C PRO A 726 19.89 -2.31 4.15
N LEU A 727 19.02 -1.44 4.67
CA LEU A 727 17.62 -1.71 4.98
C LEU A 727 16.73 -0.98 3.97
N TRP A 728 15.67 -1.63 3.53
CA TRP A 728 14.63 -1.03 2.68
C TRP A 728 13.28 -1.64 3.01
N HIS A 729 12.22 -1.03 2.52
CA HIS A 729 10.84 -1.43 2.82
C HIS A 729 10.45 -2.80 2.24
N ARG A 730 9.43 -3.40 2.82
CA ARG A 730 8.82 -4.65 2.39
C ARG A 730 7.30 -4.52 2.30
N ARG A 731 6.58 -4.51 3.44
CA ARG A 731 5.11 -4.44 3.54
C ARG A 731 4.57 -3.05 3.85
N VAL A 732 5.38 -2.20 4.45
CA VAL A 732 5.08 -0.78 4.63
C VAL A 732 5.55 -0.05 3.37
N PRO A 733 4.71 0.77 2.71
CA PRO A 733 5.13 1.52 1.53
C PRO A 733 6.30 2.47 1.83
N PRO A 734 7.30 2.60 0.94
CA PRO A 734 8.39 3.56 1.10
C PRO A 734 7.94 5.02 0.92
N ASN A 735 6.80 5.24 0.24
CA ASN A 735 6.17 6.55 0.01
C ASN A 735 5.30 6.97 1.21
N ASP A 736 4.57 8.08 1.08
CA ASP A 736 3.71 8.65 2.14
C ASP A 736 2.64 7.68 2.68
N GLY A 737 2.32 6.61 1.93
CA GLY A 737 1.48 5.53 2.42
C GLY A 737 2.03 4.80 3.65
N GLY A 738 3.34 4.89 3.92
CA GLY A 738 3.98 4.36 5.12
C GLY A 738 4.23 5.39 6.22
N LEU A 739 3.94 6.67 5.97
CA LEU A 739 4.31 7.77 6.85
C LEU A 739 3.68 7.66 8.24
N SER A 740 2.36 7.39 8.29
CA SER A 740 1.63 7.24 9.56
C SER A 740 2.20 6.13 10.44
N PHE A 741 2.69 5.05 9.84
CA PHE A 741 3.35 3.97 10.57
C PHE A 741 4.62 4.45 11.27
N GLY A 742 5.46 5.19 10.57
CA GLY A 742 6.68 5.76 11.14
C GLY A 742 6.42 6.84 12.20
N GLN A 743 5.40 7.67 11.99
CA GLN A 743 4.93 8.65 12.97
C GLN A 743 4.52 7.96 14.28
N ALA A 744 3.70 6.91 14.21
CA ALA A 744 3.25 6.16 15.37
C ALA A 744 4.41 5.46 16.10
N ALA A 745 5.34 4.86 15.36
CA ALA A 745 6.50 4.18 15.90
C ALA A 745 7.47 5.15 16.59
N TRP A 746 7.69 6.34 16.01
CA TRP A 746 8.56 7.35 16.62
C TRP A 746 8.05 7.85 17.97
N ALA A 747 6.75 8.17 18.05
CA ALA A 747 6.12 8.59 19.31
C ALA A 747 6.26 7.53 20.40
N ALA A 748 6.04 6.27 20.03
CA ALA A 748 6.17 5.15 20.95
C ALA A 748 7.60 4.95 21.49
N TRP A 749 8.63 5.20 20.68
CA TRP A 749 10.02 5.19 21.13
C TRP A 749 10.35 6.33 22.12
N GLY A 750 9.77 7.52 21.92
CA GLY A 750 9.90 8.67 22.83
C GLY A 750 9.38 8.38 24.23
N GLU A 751 8.20 7.78 24.32
CA GLU A 751 7.57 7.43 25.61
C GLU A 751 8.26 6.30 26.36
N ALA A 752 8.84 5.32 25.66
CA ALA A 752 9.61 4.26 26.28
C ALA A 752 10.87 4.79 27.00
N LYS A 753 11.37 5.99 26.63
CA LYS A 753 12.49 6.66 27.30
C LYS A 753 12.07 7.33 28.59
N GLU A 754 10.95 8.04 28.59
CA GLU A 754 10.45 8.71 29.80
C GLU A 754 10.13 7.70 30.92
N ARG A 755 9.61 6.52 30.56
CA ARG A 755 9.36 5.44 31.54
C ARG A 755 10.63 4.80 32.11
N LYS A 756 11.74 4.72 31.36
CA LYS A 756 13.03 4.18 31.84
C LYS A 756 13.79 5.16 32.70
N THR A 757 13.52 6.45 32.62
CA THR A 757 14.11 7.48 33.49
C THR A 757 13.36 7.69 34.79
N CYS A 758 12.15 7.15 34.92
CA CYS A 758 11.31 7.17 36.12
C CYS A 758 11.31 5.85 36.92
N ALA A 759 12.00 4.81 36.48
CA ALA A 759 12.24 3.55 37.19
C ALA A 759 13.72 3.46 37.61
#